data_881ca4f4ca089e25902c8a958c06a77e
#
_entry.id   881ca4f4ca089e25902c8a958c06a77e
#
_cell.length_a   1.000
_cell.length_b   1.000
_cell.length_c   1.000
_cell.angle_alpha   90.00
_cell.angle_beta   90.00
_cell.angle_gamma   90.00
#
_symmetry.space_group_name_H-M   'P 1'
#
loop_
_entity.id
_entity.type
_entity.pdbx_description
1 polymer ?
#
loop_
_entity_poly.entity_id
_entity_poly.type
_entity_poly.pdbx_seq_one_letter_code
_entity_poly.pdbx_strand_id
1 'polypeptide(L)'
;LPRLSLSLVAALGMAAPGQAADLAAAGEQTDDIIVSGRAGKLYRTDTTEIGRGAADPLDIPQSVQILTADLIRDQGARDITDLYRNVAGVSASQYATVTYRGFRQDGSFYDGLRGDPFQGFAVPSLFSIERVEFLKGPVGMLYGASAPGGMINYVTKKPLDHFAASLRAIGGNFSRYGASGEVTGPLDTDGVFAGRLGAFYENLHTIQTNSRSQSFVADGGLATRLGPDTKLTTQLTHFRQHLPGRFRGIPLDANGDFAADRTWNHLEPTDFSKLNGTVAQARLDHKASDALSFNLSSRWFRYREHQEYHEPRPVTDSDGDGILDTVPREYRSQRYDIEGVTVVGTVTATFDTGPLRHTITAGGDWYWQRSQLDSIAVRAGVSSLSLQDPVYGQTSRADYDFSTGTPERADTRSHRYGVYAQDQIDIGRFIFVGGVREDWFDDSDPAAGQPREAGRRTSWRTGAIYKPMKRVSLYASYSQSFEPQSPSSQNPAVGGPFAPVASQQVEAGVKGEFLGGALQPTLAVYRIVRRGIVQADPDLPPVNGVDQLSPVGEVTSKGVEATLAADITRDWVVTANYAYNDARITDSAPGAAIDNSVGGRFPNAPQHQAGLWSRYQVRRLDAAIALGGQYVSSQLARSGTRMHGFTIFDASITKSLGFADVMVRVENIFDKAYATSAFDARRGAFVGRARTVFVELRRDF
;
A
#
# COMPACT_ATOMS: atom_id res chain seq x y z
N LEU A 1 19.00 -35.29 6.34
CA LEU A 1 17.71 -35.89 5.98
C LEU A 1 17.45 -35.66 4.50
N PRO A 2 16.90 -36.61 3.74
CA PRO A 2 17.20 -36.73 2.32
C PRO A 2 16.38 -35.76 1.44
N ARG A 3 16.96 -35.46 0.29
CA ARG A 3 16.40 -34.67 -0.80
C ARG A 3 15.18 -35.38 -1.41
N LEU A 4 14.03 -34.73 -1.39
CA LEU A 4 12.88 -35.08 -2.23
C LEU A 4 12.90 -34.16 -3.47
N SER A 5 13.27 -34.77 -4.59
CA SER A 5 13.09 -34.22 -5.93
C SER A 5 11.65 -34.44 -6.35
N LEU A 6 10.87 -33.36 -6.45
CA LEU A 6 9.53 -33.40 -7.01
C LEU A 6 9.61 -33.16 -8.52
N SER A 7 9.53 -34.25 -9.29
CA SER A 7 9.34 -34.17 -10.74
C SER A 7 7.83 -34.07 -11.02
N LEU A 8 7.38 -32.87 -11.40
CA LEU A 8 6.00 -32.63 -11.87
C LEU A 8 5.95 -32.86 -13.38
N VAL A 9 5.49 -34.03 -13.80
CA VAL A 9 5.18 -34.32 -15.21
C VAL A 9 3.78 -33.81 -15.50
N ALA A 10 3.67 -32.80 -16.35
CA ALA A 10 2.40 -32.32 -16.85
C ALA A 10 1.88 -33.24 -17.97
N ALA A 11 0.81 -33.97 -17.70
CA ALA A 11 0.03 -34.64 -18.72
C ALA A 11 -1.16 -33.76 -19.12
N LEU A 12 -1.06 -33.10 -20.27
CA LEU A 12 -2.17 -32.41 -20.93
C LEU A 12 -2.90 -33.43 -21.79
N GLY A 13 -4.03 -33.96 -21.28
CA GLY A 13 -4.98 -34.72 -22.05
C GLY A 13 -5.89 -33.79 -22.87
N MET A 14 -5.84 -33.90 -24.19
CA MET A 14 -6.81 -33.25 -25.10
C MET A 14 -8.14 -33.98 -25.01
N ALA A 15 -9.21 -33.29 -24.59
CA ALA A 15 -10.58 -33.74 -24.74
C ALA A 15 -11.23 -32.98 -25.92
N ALA A 16 -11.89 -33.74 -26.82
CA ALA A 16 -12.58 -33.21 -27.98
C ALA A 16 -13.94 -32.58 -27.60
N PRO A 17 -14.48 -31.64 -28.40
CA PRO A 17 -15.69 -30.90 -28.05
C PRO A 17 -16.96 -31.74 -28.27
N GLY A 18 -17.74 -31.94 -27.21
CA GLY A 18 -19.10 -32.40 -27.27
C GLY A 18 -20.10 -31.25 -27.34
N GLN A 19 -21.07 -31.40 -28.23
CA GLN A 19 -22.14 -30.43 -28.47
C GLN A 19 -22.97 -30.16 -27.21
N ALA A 20 -23.15 -28.91 -26.86
CA ALA A 20 -24.08 -28.46 -25.82
C ALA A 20 -25.35 -27.91 -26.46
N ALA A 21 -26.49 -28.44 -26.00
CA ALA A 21 -27.81 -27.96 -26.35
C ALA A 21 -28.21 -26.75 -25.50
N ASP A 22 -29.00 -25.86 -26.12
CA ASP A 22 -29.58 -24.63 -25.56
C ASP A 22 -30.33 -24.86 -24.23
N LEU A 23 -29.99 -24.06 -23.25
CA LEU A 23 -30.89 -23.65 -22.17
C LEU A 23 -30.68 -22.15 -21.90
N ALA A 24 -31.64 -21.36 -22.38
CA ALA A 24 -31.77 -19.95 -22.06
C ALA A 24 -32.22 -19.79 -20.59
N ALA A 25 -31.38 -19.15 -19.77
CA ALA A 25 -31.77 -18.60 -18.48
C ALA A 25 -31.01 -17.29 -18.23
N ALA A 26 -31.70 -16.35 -17.63
CA ALA A 26 -31.38 -14.95 -17.43
C ALA A 26 -29.91 -14.68 -17.05
N GLY A 27 -29.23 -13.88 -17.87
CA GLY A 27 -27.83 -13.60 -17.74
C GLY A 27 -27.51 -12.49 -16.77
N GLU A 28 -26.67 -12.78 -15.80
CA GLU A 28 -25.65 -11.85 -15.35
C GLU A 28 -24.56 -11.84 -16.43
N GLN A 29 -24.25 -10.65 -16.95
CA GLN A 29 -23.24 -10.47 -17.97
C GLN A 29 -21.86 -10.83 -17.43
N THR A 30 -21.33 -11.96 -17.89
CA THR A 30 -19.90 -12.26 -17.80
C THR A 30 -19.16 -11.28 -18.71
N ASP A 31 -18.31 -10.43 -18.13
CA ASP A 31 -17.44 -9.55 -18.87
C ASP A 31 -16.35 -10.34 -19.58
N ASP A 32 -16.67 -10.81 -20.78
CA ASP A 32 -15.66 -11.22 -21.75
C ASP A 32 -14.88 -9.98 -22.18
N ILE A 33 -13.64 -9.89 -21.68
CA ILE A 33 -12.73 -8.79 -21.99
C ILE A 33 -12.14 -9.02 -23.37
N ILE A 34 -12.92 -8.77 -24.37
CA ILE A 34 -12.45 -8.66 -25.74
C ILE A 34 -12.17 -7.17 -26.00
N VAL A 35 -10.98 -6.85 -26.51
CA VAL A 35 -10.61 -5.48 -26.94
C VAL A 35 -11.65 -4.87 -27.89
N SER A 36 -12.51 -5.66 -28.49
CA SER A 36 -13.51 -5.29 -29.50
C SER A 36 -14.90 -4.91 -28.97
N GLY A 37 -15.23 -5.12 -27.69
CA GLY A 37 -16.54 -4.80 -27.16
C GLY A 37 -16.49 -4.34 -25.71
N ARG A 38 -16.40 -3.01 -25.47
CA ARG A 38 -16.31 -2.50 -24.14
C ARG A 38 -17.68 -2.44 -23.46
N ALA A 39 -17.83 -3.14 -22.32
CA ALA A 39 -18.89 -2.85 -21.36
C ALA A 39 -18.59 -1.51 -20.67
N GLY A 40 -19.56 -0.66 -20.42
CA GLY A 40 -19.41 0.55 -19.60
C GLY A 40 -19.00 0.19 -18.16
N LYS A 41 -18.41 1.16 -17.41
CA LYS A 41 -18.09 1.03 -15.97
C LYS A 41 -16.77 0.31 -15.62
N LEU A 42 -15.75 0.32 -16.50
CA LEU A 42 -14.49 -0.40 -16.27
C LEU A 42 -13.71 0.05 -15.01
N TYR A 43 -13.76 1.32 -14.66
CA TYR A 43 -12.93 1.84 -13.56
C TYR A 43 -13.73 2.14 -12.31
N ARG A 44 -14.82 1.39 -12.07
CA ARG A 44 -15.66 1.52 -10.89
C ARG A 44 -16.09 0.16 -10.34
N THR A 45 -16.49 0.17 -9.08
CA THR A 45 -17.21 -0.92 -8.42
C THR A 45 -18.41 -0.36 -7.69
N ASP A 46 -19.51 -1.09 -7.70
CA ASP A 46 -20.78 -0.69 -7.05
C ASP A 46 -20.80 -1.09 -5.56
N THR A 47 -19.84 -1.93 -5.11
CA THR A 47 -19.80 -2.42 -3.73
C THR A 47 -18.37 -2.46 -3.18
N THR A 48 -18.24 -2.24 -1.87
CA THR A 48 -17.00 -2.41 -1.11
C THR A 48 -17.32 -2.92 0.29
N GLU A 49 -16.40 -3.66 0.90
CA GLU A 49 -16.48 -4.10 2.30
C GLU A 49 -15.56 -3.30 3.23
N ILE A 50 -14.95 -2.22 2.74
CA ILE A 50 -14.00 -1.42 3.51
C ILE A 50 -14.63 -0.78 4.76
N GLY A 51 -15.94 -0.71 4.84
CA GLY A 51 -16.72 -0.24 5.99
C GLY A 51 -17.04 -1.32 7.04
N ARG A 52 -16.47 -2.52 6.94
CA ARG A 52 -16.78 -3.73 7.73
C ARG A 52 -18.10 -4.42 7.39
N GLY A 53 -18.74 -4.02 6.31
CA GLY A 53 -19.91 -4.64 5.72
C GLY A 53 -20.01 -4.22 4.27
N ALA A 54 -20.72 -5.00 3.45
CA ALA A 54 -20.95 -4.66 2.05
C ALA A 54 -21.79 -3.38 1.96
N ALA A 55 -21.28 -2.38 1.27
CA ALA A 55 -21.92 -1.09 1.09
C ALA A 55 -21.65 -0.49 -0.29
N ASP A 56 -22.60 0.30 -0.81
CA ASP A 56 -22.36 1.20 -1.93
C ASP A 56 -21.36 2.29 -1.45
N PRO A 57 -20.28 2.59 -2.18
CA PRO A 57 -19.39 3.70 -1.84
C PRO A 57 -20.10 5.04 -1.62
N LEU A 58 -21.28 5.25 -2.23
CA LEU A 58 -22.13 6.43 -2.01
C LEU A 58 -22.74 6.48 -0.60
N ASP A 59 -22.85 5.35 0.09
CA ASP A 59 -23.47 5.22 1.42
C ASP A 59 -22.46 5.20 2.56
N ILE A 60 -21.19 5.44 2.26
CA ILE A 60 -20.12 5.57 3.26
C ILE A 60 -19.86 7.06 3.50
N PRO A 61 -20.06 7.61 4.72
CA PRO A 61 -19.84 9.04 5.01
C PRO A 61 -18.36 9.37 5.21
N GLN A 62 -17.52 8.92 4.29
CA GLN A 62 -16.06 9.11 4.29
C GLN A 62 -15.53 8.97 2.86
N SER A 63 -14.44 9.63 2.55
CA SER A 63 -13.82 9.53 1.23
C SER A 63 -13.25 8.12 1.02
N VAL A 64 -13.74 7.44 -0.02
CA VAL A 64 -13.29 6.12 -0.47
C VAL A 64 -12.88 6.23 -1.91
N GLN A 65 -11.76 5.60 -2.27
CA GLN A 65 -11.34 5.46 -3.66
C GLN A 65 -10.95 4.01 -3.94
N ILE A 66 -11.42 3.47 -5.04
CA ILE A 66 -11.21 2.07 -5.42
C ILE A 66 -10.55 2.04 -6.79
N LEU A 67 -9.43 1.33 -6.88
CA LEU A 67 -8.69 1.10 -8.13
C LEU A 67 -8.99 -0.33 -8.58
N THR A 68 -9.73 -0.46 -9.66
CA THR A 68 -10.24 -1.74 -10.17
C THR A 68 -9.15 -2.55 -10.88
N ALA A 69 -9.40 -3.86 -11.07
CA ALA A 69 -8.55 -4.75 -11.86
C ALA A 69 -8.33 -4.20 -13.28
N ASP A 70 -9.36 -3.59 -13.88
CA ASP A 70 -9.28 -3.03 -15.23
C ASP A 70 -8.33 -1.83 -15.30
N LEU A 71 -8.39 -0.91 -14.31
CA LEU A 71 -7.45 0.21 -14.25
C LEU A 71 -6.02 -0.28 -14.04
N ILE A 72 -5.82 -1.25 -13.13
CA ILE A 72 -4.51 -1.87 -12.86
C ILE A 72 -3.94 -2.48 -14.16
N ARG A 73 -4.77 -3.21 -14.90
CA ARG A 73 -4.41 -3.86 -16.15
C ARG A 73 -4.12 -2.86 -17.27
N ASP A 74 -5.02 -1.90 -17.52
CA ASP A 74 -4.89 -0.91 -18.59
C ASP A 74 -3.67 -0.01 -18.38
N GLN A 75 -3.29 0.24 -17.14
CA GLN A 75 -2.06 0.93 -16.80
C GLN A 75 -0.82 0.01 -16.80
N GLY A 76 -0.97 -1.31 -16.98
CA GLY A 76 0.14 -2.25 -16.86
C GLY A 76 0.86 -2.15 -15.51
N ALA A 77 0.12 -1.78 -14.44
CA ALA A 77 0.69 -1.60 -13.11
C ALA A 77 1.17 -2.94 -12.57
N ARG A 78 2.37 -2.97 -11.95
CA ARG A 78 3.03 -4.17 -11.46
C ARG A 78 3.08 -4.26 -9.94
N ASP A 79 3.20 -3.11 -9.34
CA ASP A 79 3.25 -2.97 -7.89
C ASP A 79 2.40 -1.77 -7.44
N ILE A 80 2.24 -1.64 -6.14
CA ILE A 80 1.38 -0.61 -5.58
C ILE A 80 1.88 0.81 -5.87
N THR A 81 3.19 1.01 -6.06
CA THR A 81 3.75 2.34 -6.29
C THR A 81 3.31 2.93 -7.63
N ASP A 82 2.98 2.08 -8.62
CA ASP A 82 2.41 2.48 -9.89
C ASP A 82 1.02 3.11 -9.75
N LEU A 83 0.30 2.73 -8.70
CA LEU A 83 -1.09 3.11 -8.49
C LEU A 83 -1.26 4.42 -7.69
N TYR A 84 -0.26 4.87 -6.93
CA TYR A 84 -0.38 6.05 -6.06
C TYR A 84 -0.77 7.32 -6.81
N ARG A 85 -0.33 7.46 -8.06
CA ARG A 85 -0.70 8.58 -8.94
C ARG A 85 -2.20 8.72 -9.22
N ASN A 86 -2.95 7.63 -9.04
CA ASN A 86 -4.40 7.62 -9.27
C ASN A 86 -5.18 8.07 -8.03
N VAL A 87 -4.53 8.26 -6.89
CA VAL A 87 -5.21 8.50 -5.61
C VAL A 87 -4.93 9.92 -5.11
N ALA A 88 -5.99 10.73 -5.00
CA ALA A 88 -5.89 12.08 -4.47
C ALA A 88 -5.36 12.07 -3.03
N GLY A 89 -4.36 12.92 -2.74
CA GLY A 89 -3.78 13.06 -1.40
C GLY A 89 -2.82 11.94 -0.99
N VAL A 90 -2.42 11.06 -1.93
CA VAL A 90 -1.45 9.99 -1.70
C VAL A 90 -0.20 10.25 -2.53
N SER A 91 0.97 10.22 -1.92
CA SER A 91 2.28 10.29 -2.58
C SER A 91 3.21 9.21 -2.09
N ALA A 92 4.13 8.76 -2.95
CA ALA A 92 5.17 7.82 -2.54
C ALA A 92 6.02 8.44 -1.43
N SER A 93 6.34 7.65 -0.41
CA SER A 93 7.28 8.00 0.64
C SER A 93 8.56 7.16 0.44
N GLN A 94 8.71 6.06 1.14
CA GLN A 94 9.89 5.20 1.05
C GLN A 94 9.44 3.80 0.64
N TYR A 95 10.07 3.18 -0.35
CA TYR A 95 9.71 1.83 -0.83
C TYR A 95 8.20 1.71 -1.14
N ALA A 96 7.46 0.88 -0.41
CA ALA A 96 6.01 0.74 -0.55
C ALA A 96 5.19 1.66 0.36
N THR A 97 5.83 2.43 1.26
CA THR A 97 5.11 3.33 2.15
C THR A 97 4.64 4.60 1.44
N VAL A 98 3.60 5.19 1.95
CA VAL A 98 3.00 6.41 1.37
C VAL A 98 2.90 7.52 2.40
N THR A 99 2.87 8.75 1.91
CA THR A 99 2.32 9.88 2.63
C THR A 99 0.86 10.05 2.21
N TYR A 100 -0.04 10.05 3.16
CA TYR A 100 -1.47 10.09 2.97
C TYR A 100 -2.05 11.28 3.72
N ARG A 101 -2.60 12.28 3.01
CA ARG A 101 -3.03 13.57 3.59
C ARG A 101 -1.96 14.23 4.48
N GLY A 102 -0.69 14.10 4.08
CA GLY A 102 0.46 14.62 4.82
C GLY A 102 1.02 13.74 5.93
N PHE A 103 0.42 12.59 6.22
CA PHE A 103 0.90 11.65 7.23
C PHE A 103 1.42 10.35 6.61
N ARG A 104 2.56 9.88 7.11
CA ARG A 104 3.12 8.61 6.67
C ARG A 104 2.23 7.45 7.11
N GLN A 105 2.03 6.50 6.19
CA GLN A 105 1.31 5.25 6.39
C GLN A 105 2.27 4.09 6.15
N ASP A 106 2.46 3.23 7.15
CA ASP A 106 3.43 2.14 7.11
C ASP A 106 2.80 0.75 7.00
N GLY A 107 1.50 0.61 7.28
CA GLY A 107 0.81 -0.68 7.29
C GLY A 107 -0.30 -0.77 6.26
N SER A 108 -0.47 -1.96 5.69
CA SER A 108 -1.53 -2.29 4.75
C SER A 108 -2.43 -3.39 5.31
N PHE A 109 -3.65 -3.44 4.79
CA PHE A 109 -4.63 -4.48 5.09
C PHE A 109 -4.86 -5.34 3.85
N TYR A 110 -5.22 -6.58 4.07
CA TYR A 110 -5.55 -7.53 3.03
C TYR A 110 -6.92 -8.15 3.34
N ASP A 111 -7.90 -7.94 2.47
CA ASP A 111 -9.30 -8.36 2.70
C ASP A 111 -9.85 -7.86 4.06
N GLY A 112 -9.46 -6.64 4.46
CA GLY A 112 -9.82 -6.05 5.74
C GLY A 112 -9.08 -6.60 6.96
N LEU A 113 -8.11 -7.50 6.78
CA LEU A 113 -7.30 -8.11 7.85
C LEU A 113 -5.96 -7.40 7.96
N ARG A 114 -5.57 -7.07 9.18
CA ARG A 114 -4.25 -6.51 9.49
C ARG A 114 -3.17 -7.57 9.24
N GLY A 115 -1.97 -7.14 8.88
CA GLY A 115 -0.82 -8.02 8.73
C GLY A 115 -0.16 -7.85 7.37
N ASP A 116 0.63 -6.79 7.26
CA ASP A 116 1.50 -6.58 6.11
C ASP A 116 2.83 -7.31 6.35
N PRO A 117 3.11 -8.40 5.60
CA PRO A 117 4.34 -9.14 5.77
C PRO A 117 5.57 -8.36 5.28
N PHE A 118 5.38 -7.32 4.47
CA PHE A 118 6.49 -6.56 3.88
C PHE A 118 7.00 -5.43 4.78
N GLN A 119 6.26 -5.06 5.81
CA GLN A 119 6.62 -4.00 6.77
C GLN A 119 7.00 -2.67 6.10
N GLY A 120 6.50 -2.43 4.88
CA GLY A 120 6.81 -1.25 4.09
C GLY A 120 8.20 -1.21 3.44
N PHE A 121 9.07 -2.19 3.64
CA PHE A 121 10.44 -2.20 3.09
C PHE A 121 10.55 -2.89 1.74
N ALA A 122 9.72 -3.87 1.47
CA ALA A 122 9.61 -4.51 0.17
C ALA A 122 8.30 -4.08 -0.51
N VAL A 123 8.29 -4.10 -1.83
CA VAL A 123 7.11 -3.70 -2.60
C VAL A 123 6.33 -4.95 -2.99
N PRO A 124 5.07 -5.10 -2.55
CA PRO A 124 4.24 -6.24 -2.91
C PRO A 124 3.84 -6.19 -4.40
N SER A 125 3.92 -7.35 -5.06
CA SER A 125 3.37 -7.51 -6.41
C SER A 125 1.85 -7.45 -6.40
N LEU A 126 1.26 -6.87 -7.44
CA LEU A 126 -0.19 -6.86 -7.65
C LEU A 126 -0.74 -8.17 -8.26
N PHE A 127 0.10 -9.19 -8.48
CA PHE A 127 -0.31 -10.44 -9.14
C PHE A 127 -1.51 -11.12 -8.46
N SER A 128 -1.49 -11.24 -7.13
CA SER A 128 -2.57 -11.86 -6.33
C SER A 128 -3.69 -10.89 -5.97
N ILE A 129 -3.65 -9.65 -6.44
CA ILE A 129 -4.57 -8.58 -6.06
C ILE A 129 -5.60 -8.36 -7.17
N GLU A 130 -6.87 -8.32 -6.81
CA GLU A 130 -7.99 -8.00 -7.69
C GLU A 130 -8.20 -6.50 -7.82
N ARG A 131 -8.24 -5.80 -6.67
CA ARG A 131 -8.40 -4.36 -6.60
C ARG A 131 -7.74 -3.79 -5.34
N VAL A 132 -7.51 -2.49 -5.34
CA VAL A 132 -6.96 -1.77 -4.18
C VAL A 132 -7.93 -0.70 -3.73
N GLU A 133 -8.27 -0.71 -2.47
CA GLU A 133 -9.21 0.20 -1.85
C GLU A 133 -8.49 1.14 -0.89
N PHE A 134 -8.81 2.42 -0.98
CA PHE A 134 -8.26 3.49 -0.14
C PHE A 134 -9.38 4.11 0.69
N LEU A 135 -9.33 3.93 2.00
CA LEU A 135 -10.21 4.63 2.94
C LEU A 135 -9.43 5.77 3.57
N LYS A 136 -9.89 7.00 3.34
CA LYS A 136 -9.15 8.22 3.68
C LYS A 136 -9.54 8.76 5.04
N GLY A 137 -8.53 9.25 5.81
CA GLY A 137 -8.71 9.72 7.17
C GLY A 137 -8.67 8.62 8.24
N PRO A 138 -8.83 8.98 9.54
CA PRO A 138 -8.75 8.05 10.66
C PRO A 138 -9.74 6.90 10.55
N VAL A 139 -9.25 5.67 10.72
CA VAL A 139 -10.06 4.43 10.63
C VAL A 139 -10.11 3.64 11.95
N GLY A 140 -9.75 4.29 13.06
CA GLY A 140 -9.59 3.63 14.36
C GLY A 140 -10.83 2.86 14.80
N MET A 141 -12.02 3.42 14.63
CA MET A 141 -13.27 2.75 14.98
C MET A 141 -13.50 1.46 14.18
N LEU A 142 -13.06 1.39 12.92
CA LEU A 142 -13.25 0.20 12.09
C LEU A 142 -12.14 -0.83 12.25
N TYR A 143 -10.89 -0.36 12.39
CA TYR A 143 -9.69 -1.20 12.23
C TYR A 143 -8.71 -1.11 13.40
N GLY A 144 -9.06 -0.37 14.48
CA GLY A 144 -8.20 -0.17 15.65
C GLY A 144 -7.02 0.75 15.36
N ALA A 145 -5.92 0.55 16.08
CA ALA A 145 -4.72 1.38 15.97
C ALA A 145 -4.29 1.58 14.52
N SER A 146 -4.23 2.83 14.06
CA SER A 146 -3.94 3.18 12.67
C SER A 146 -3.51 4.62 12.50
N ALA A 147 -2.67 4.90 11.50
CA ALA A 147 -2.26 6.24 11.12
C ALA A 147 -3.45 7.10 10.67
N PRO A 148 -3.37 8.43 10.85
CA PRO A 148 -4.51 9.33 10.64
C PRO A 148 -4.83 9.61 9.17
N GLY A 149 -3.89 9.37 8.25
CA GLY A 149 -4.08 9.69 6.83
C GLY A 149 -5.10 8.81 6.15
N GLY A 150 -5.19 7.54 6.55
CA GLY A 150 -6.07 6.55 5.96
C GLY A 150 -5.49 5.14 5.99
N MET A 151 -6.12 4.23 5.28
CA MET A 151 -5.65 2.86 5.11
C MET A 151 -5.67 2.42 3.63
N ILE A 152 -4.80 1.48 3.31
CA ILE A 152 -4.79 0.78 2.03
C ILE A 152 -5.26 -0.66 2.30
N ASN A 153 -6.29 -1.10 1.57
CA ASN A 153 -6.80 -2.45 1.61
C ASN A 153 -6.60 -3.13 0.25
N TYR A 154 -5.80 -4.19 0.24
CA TYR A 154 -5.64 -5.06 -0.92
C TYR A 154 -6.73 -6.12 -0.88
N VAL A 155 -7.60 -6.12 -1.88
CA VAL A 155 -8.57 -7.20 -2.05
C VAL A 155 -7.93 -8.28 -2.94
N THR A 156 -7.78 -9.47 -2.38
CA THR A 156 -7.10 -10.57 -3.07
C THR A 156 -8.03 -11.27 -4.06
N LYS A 157 -7.47 -11.80 -5.14
CA LYS A 157 -8.22 -12.59 -6.13
C LYS A 157 -8.80 -13.85 -5.49
N LYS A 158 -10.06 -14.16 -5.77
CA LYS A 158 -10.77 -15.35 -5.27
C LYS A 158 -10.97 -16.37 -6.39
N PRO A 159 -11.19 -17.67 -6.08
CA PRO A 159 -11.67 -18.64 -7.06
C PRO A 159 -12.99 -18.20 -7.69
N LEU A 160 -13.09 -18.32 -9.02
CA LEU A 160 -14.28 -18.00 -9.80
C LEU A 160 -15.18 -19.25 -9.94
N ASP A 161 -16.45 -19.04 -10.19
CA ASP A 161 -17.46 -20.08 -10.44
C ASP A 161 -17.52 -20.54 -11.91
N HIS A 162 -16.75 -19.91 -12.77
CA HIS A 162 -16.56 -20.25 -14.18
C HIS A 162 -15.07 -20.42 -14.50
N PHE A 163 -14.78 -21.15 -15.56
CA PHE A 163 -13.39 -21.32 -16.02
C PHE A 163 -12.85 -20.02 -16.59
N ALA A 164 -11.67 -19.64 -16.13
CA ALA A 164 -10.85 -18.57 -16.72
C ALA A 164 -9.38 -18.90 -16.54
N ALA A 165 -8.56 -18.54 -17.53
CA ALA A 165 -7.11 -18.66 -17.43
C ALA A 165 -6.45 -17.46 -18.11
N SER A 166 -5.27 -17.08 -17.63
CA SER A 166 -4.47 -16.03 -18.28
C SER A 166 -3.00 -16.38 -18.29
N LEU A 167 -2.34 -16.03 -19.38
CA LEU A 167 -0.88 -16.10 -19.53
C LEU A 167 -0.35 -14.73 -19.91
N ARG A 168 0.76 -14.31 -19.29
CA ARG A 168 1.43 -13.05 -19.59
C ARG A 168 2.94 -13.25 -19.69
N ALA A 169 3.57 -12.54 -20.63
CA ALA A 169 5.01 -12.39 -20.72
C ALA A 169 5.36 -10.92 -20.86
N ILE A 170 6.46 -10.48 -20.28
CA ILE A 170 6.93 -9.10 -20.33
C ILE A 170 8.42 -9.07 -20.64
N GLY A 171 8.83 -8.07 -21.45
CA GLY A 171 10.22 -7.73 -21.72
C GLY A 171 10.39 -6.23 -21.87
N GLY A 172 11.53 -5.68 -21.46
CA GLY A 172 11.75 -4.23 -21.51
C GLY A 172 13.21 -3.83 -21.31
N ASN A 173 13.44 -2.51 -21.31
CA ASN A 173 14.76 -1.98 -20.95
C ASN A 173 15.10 -2.29 -19.47
N PHE A 174 16.32 -1.97 -19.06
CA PHE A 174 16.85 -2.30 -17.73
C PHE A 174 16.74 -3.81 -17.41
N SER A 175 17.02 -4.67 -18.41
CA SER A 175 16.95 -6.13 -18.27
C SER A 175 15.66 -6.64 -17.65
N ARG A 176 14.54 -5.93 -17.91
CA ARG A 176 13.23 -6.34 -17.44
C ARG A 176 12.72 -7.50 -18.26
N TYR A 177 12.40 -8.61 -17.60
CA TYR A 177 11.70 -9.74 -18.20
C TYR A 177 10.93 -10.51 -17.12
N GLY A 178 9.84 -11.12 -17.51
CA GLY A 178 9.02 -11.88 -16.58
C GLY A 178 7.90 -12.64 -17.28
N ALA A 179 7.25 -13.49 -16.50
CA ALA A 179 6.08 -14.23 -16.95
C ALA A 179 5.13 -14.47 -15.76
N SER A 180 3.85 -14.60 -16.07
CA SER A 180 2.85 -15.06 -15.12
C SER A 180 1.78 -15.89 -15.79
N GLY A 181 1.18 -16.79 -15.02
CA GLY A 181 0.04 -17.57 -15.45
C GLY A 181 -0.89 -17.82 -14.28
N GLU A 182 -2.18 -17.86 -14.56
CA GLU A 182 -3.20 -18.21 -13.57
C GLU A 182 -4.33 -18.99 -14.25
N VAL A 183 -4.97 -19.87 -13.49
CA VAL A 183 -6.16 -20.61 -13.85
C VAL A 183 -7.12 -20.63 -12.67
N THR A 184 -8.40 -20.51 -12.95
CA THR A 184 -9.46 -20.57 -11.96
C THR A 184 -10.72 -21.21 -12.55
N GLY A 185 -11.57 -21.76 -11.71
CA GLY A 185 -12.86 -22.29 -12.12
C GLY A 185 -13.40 -23.35 -11.18
N PRO A 186 -14.61 -23.89 -11.51
CA PRO A 186 -15.21 -24.99 -10.75
C PRO A 186 -14.34 -26.24 -10.85
N LEU A 187 -14.22 -26.97 -9.75
CA LEU A 187 -13.48 -28.24 -9.66
C LEU A 187 -14.41 -29.46 -9.71
N ASP A 188 -15.71 -29.24 -9.60
CA ASP A 188 -16.76 -30.23 -9.67
C ASP A 188 -17.96 -29.72 -10.50
N THR A 189 -18.87 -30.63 -10.88
CA THR A 189 -20.06 -30.31 -11.67
C THR A 189 -21.16 -29.61 -10.88
N ASP A 190 -21.16 -29.79 -9.55
CA ASP A 190 -22.21 -29.29 -8.67
C ASP A 190 -21.91 -27.89 -8.16
N GLY A 191 -20.73 -27.34 -8.51
CA GLY A 191 -20.24 -26.02 -8.10
C GLY A 191 -20.03 -25.91 -6.59
N VAL A 192 -19.75 -27.02 -5.91
CA VAL A 192 -19.42 -27.07 -4.49
C VAL A 192 -18.00 -26.54 -4.27
N PHE A 193 -17.08 -26.91 -5.18
CA PHE A 193 -15.69 -26.52 -5.10
C PHE A 193 -15.29 -25.66 -6.31
N ALA A 194 -14.63 -24.54 -6.04
CA ALA A 194 -13.96 -23.75 -7.06
C ALA A 194 -12.51 -23.50 -6.63
N GLY A 195 -11.60 -23.62 -7.58
CA GLY A 195 -10.17 -23.49 -7.35
C GLY A 195 -9.55 -22.32 -8.11
N ARG A 196 -8.43 -21.81 -7.61
CA ARG A 196 -7.55 -20.89 -8.31
C ARG A 196 -6.10 -21.25 -8.01
N LEU A 197 -5.25 -21.21 -9.05
CA LEU A 197 -3.81 -21.38 -8.94
C LEU A 197 -3.11 -20.43 -9.89
N GLY A 198 -2.05 -19.79 -9.43
CA GLY A 198 -1.26 -18.89 -10.26
C GLY A 198 0.18 -18.76 -9.80
N ALA A 199 1.03 -18.35 -10.72
CA ALA A 199 2.44 -18.04 -10.46
C ALA A 199 2.91 -16.84 -11.28
N PHE A 200 3.83 -16.08 -10.69
CA PHE A 200 4.44 -14.89 -11.26
C PHE A 200 5.93 -14.90 -11.00
N TYR A 201 6.71 -14.50 -12.01
CA TYR A 201 8.13 -14.23 -11.90
C TYR A 201 8.49 -12.99 -12.67
N GLU A 202 9.33 -12.12 -12.10
CA GLU A 202 9.89 -10.95 -12.77
C GLU A 202 11.32 -10.70 -12.31
N ASN A 203 12.19 -10.36 -13.27
CA ASN A 203 13.52 -9.80 -13.06
C ASN A 203 13.52 -8.38 -13.62
N LEU A 204 14.05 -7.43 -12.87
CA LEU A 204 14.21 -6.06 -13.32
C LEU A 204 15.44 -5.40 -12.70
N HIS A 205 15.96 -4.39 -13.38
CA HIS A 205 16.90 -3.42 -12.84
C HIS A 205 16.22 -2.04 -12.83
N THR A 206 16.83 -1.10 -12.15
CA THR A 206 16.51 0.32 -12.29
C THR A 206 17.66 1.02 -12.99
N ILE A 207 17.61 2.35 -13.14
CA ILE A 207 18.71 3.12 -13.73
C ILE A 207 19.97 3.08 -12.83
N GLN A 208 19.80 2.87 -11.53
CA GLN A 208 20.91 2.85 -10.57
C GLN A 208 21.83 1.62 -10.82
N THR A 209 23.13 1.83 -10.63
CA THR A 209 24.12 0.76 -10.60
C THR A 209 23.77 -0.23 -9.47
N ASN A 210 24.09 -1.51 -9.64
CA ASN A 210 23.85 -2.55 -8.63
C ASN A 210 22.39 -2.67 -8.15
N SER A 211 21.41 -2.58 -9.07
CA SER A 211 19.98 -2.44 -8.74
C SER A 211 19.12 -3.67 -9.08
N ARG A 212 19.73 -4.83 -9.33
CA ARG A 212 19.00 -6.04 -9.74
C ARG A 212 18.00 -6.51 -8.69
N SER A 213 16.76 -6.68 -9.12
CA SER A 213 15.66 -7.22 -8.29
C SER A 213 14.99 -8.40 -8.98
N GLN A 214 14.67 -9.44 -8.21
CA GLN A 214 13.94 -10.61 -8.68
C GLN A 214 12.77 -10.89 -7.73
N SER A 215 11.61 -11.16 -8.28
CA SER A 215 10.41 -11.47 -7.52
C SER A 215 9.73 -12.73 -8.06
N PHE A 216 9.30 -13.58 -7.15
CA PHE A 216 8.50 -14.76 -7.44
C PHE A 216 7.32 -14.81 -6.49
N VAL A 217 6.12 -15.11 -7.01
CA VAL A 217 4.90 -15.32 -6.23
C VAL A 217 4.23 -16.58 -6.74
N ALA A 218 3.82 -17.46 -5.83
CA ALA A 218 2.89 -18.55 -6.09
C ALA A 218 1.67 -18.34 -5.21
N ASP A 219 0.50 -18.42 -5.80
CA ASP A 219 -0.77 -18.11 -5.14
C ASP A 219 -1.83 -19.16 -5.50
N GLY A 220 -2.55 -19.66 -4.49
CA GLY A 220 -3.62 -20.64 -4.68
C GLY A 220 -4.79 -20.36 -3.75
N GLY A 221 -5.99 -20.73 -4.17
CA GLY A 221 -7.21 -20.57 -3.39
C GLY A 221 -8.21 -21.68 -3.66
N LEU A 222 -9.02 -21.98 -2.65
CA LEU A 222 -10.14 -22.90 -2.73
C LEU A 222 -11.37 -22.22 -2.11
N ALA A 223 -12.46 -22.18 -2.85
CA ALA A 223 -13.77 -21.81 -2.35
C ALA A 223 -14.63 -23.07 -2.26
N THR A 224 -15.22 -23.28 -1.10
CA THR A 224 -16.07 -24.44 -0.80
C THR A 224 -17.44 -23.95 -0.35
N ARG A 225 -18.50 -24.38 -1.04
CA ARG A 225 -19.88 -24.16 -0.61
C ARG A 225 -20.27 -25.28 0.37
N LEU A 226 -20.32 -24.95 1.67
CA LEU A 226 -20.70 -25.90 2.74
C LEU A 226 -22.21 -26.09 2.86
N GLY A 227 -23.00 -25.32 2.10
CA GLY A 227 -24.44 -25.30 2.04
C GLY A 227 -24.93 -24.13 1.20
N PRO A 228 -26.24 -23.92 1.04
CA PRO A 228 -26.76 -22.84 0.21
C PRO A 228 -26.33 -21.44 0.73
N ASP A 229 -26.22 -21.31 2.05
CA ASP A 229 -25.97 -20.04 2.73
C ASP A 229 -24.58 -19.95 3.42
N THR A 230 -23.71 -20.95 3.17
CA THR A 230 -22.40 -21.02 3.84
C THR A 230 -21.29 -21.26 2.83
N LYS A 231 -20.32 -20.34 2.81
CA LYS A 231 -19.14 -20.41 1.93
C LYS A 231 -17.86 -20.30 2.75
N LEU A 232 -16.94 -21.22 2.56
CA LEU A 232 -15.57 -21.15 3.07
C LEU A 232 -14.62 -20.83 1.92
N THR A 233 -13.81 -19.79 2.06
CA THR A 233 -12.74 -19.47 1.10
C THR A 233 -11.40 -19.55 1.82
N THR A 234 -10.47 -20.33 1.27
CA THR A 234 -9.09 -20.44 1.78
C THR A 234 -8.11 -20.03 0.71
N GLN A 235 -7.00 -19.42 1.12
CA GLN A 235 -5.94 -18.95 0.23
C GLN A 235 -4.57 -19.20 0.85
N LEU A 236 -3.61 -19.52 -0.01
CA LEU A 236 -2.20 -19.68 0.35
C LEU A 236 -1.35 -18.94 -0.68
N THR A 237 -0.54 -17.98 -0.21
CA THR A 237 0.40 -17.24 -1.04
C THR A 237 1.79 -17.46 -0.52
N HIS A 238 2.72 -17.82 -1.41
CA HIS A 238 4.14 -17.88 -1.12
C HIS A 238 4.90 -16.91 -2.04
N PHE A 239 5.80 -16.12 -1.46
CA PHE A 239 6.61 -15.18 -2.25
C PHE A 239 8.08 -15.25 -1.87
N ARG A 240 8.93 -14.95 -2.86
CA ARG A 240 10.38 -14.78 -2.69
C ARG A 240 10.79 -13.52 -3.42
N GLN A 241 11.63 -12.71 -2.76
CA GLN A 241 12.25 -11.56 -3.40
C GLN A 241 13.75 -11.59 -3.14
N HIS A 242 14.51 -11.26 -4.16
CA HIS A 242 15.95 -11.02 -4.07
C HIS A 242 16.19 -9.59 -4.56
N LEU A 243 16.53 -8.71 -3.63
CA LEU A 243 16.72 -7.29 -3.83
C LEU A 243 18.21 -6.95 -3.64
N PRO A 244 18.70 -5.83 -4.19
CA PRO A 244 20.12 -5.43 -4.08
C PRO A 244 20.49 -4.87 -2.69
N GLY A 245 19.60 -4.90 -1.72
CA GLY A 245 19.75 -4.24 -0.43
C GLY A 245 18.72 -3.13 -0.27
N ARG A 246 18.97 -2.17 0.62
CA ARG A 246 18.06 -1.05 0.90
C ARG A 246 18.63 0.24 0.35
N PHE A 247 18.27 0.60 -0.88
CA PHE A 247 18.66 1.88 -1.46
C PHE A 247 18.03 3.06 -0.70
N ARG A 248 18.85 3.98 -0.17
CA ARG A 248 18.42 5.13 0.62
C ARG A 248 18.25 6.41 -0.20
N GLY A 249 18.44 6.33 -1.50
CA GLY A 249 18.38 7.48 -2.39
C GLY A 249 19.75 8.09 -2.66
N ILE A 250 19.73 9.22 -3.34
CA ILE A 250 20.89 10.04 -3.66
C ILE A 250 20.86 11.29 -2.78
N PRO A 251 21.99 11.72 -2.15
CA PRO A 251 22.04 12.97 -1.42
C PRO A 251 21.58 14.16 -2.26
N LEU A 252 20.99 15.17 -1.63
CA LEU A 252 20.63 16.43 -2.26
C LEU A 252 21.64 17.52 -1.88
N ASP A 253 21.91 18.40 -2.82
CA ASP A 253 22.63 19.64 -2.58
C ASP A 253 21.73 20.70 -1.88
N ALA A 254 22.28 21.88 -1.63
CA ALA A 254 21.56 22.98 -0.98
C ALA A 254 20.38 23.52 -1.83
N ASN A 255 20.40 23.32 -3.14
CA ASN A 255 19.36 23.76 -4.05
C ASN A 255 18.21 22.73 -4.14
N GLY A 256 18.44 21.51 -3.65
CA GLY A 256 17.50 20.39 -3.73
C GLY A 256 17.64 19.54 -4.98
N ASP A 257 18.75 19.70 -5.70
CA ASP A 257 19.12 18.83 -6.81
C ASP A 257 19.90 17.61 -6.32
N PHE A 258 19.96 16.55 -7.12
CA PHE A 258 20.77 15.38 -6.79
C PHE A 258 22.25 15.74 -6.83
N ALA A 259 22.98 15.47 -5.75
CA ALA A 259 24.41 15.73 -5.63
C ALA A 259 25.28 14.74 -6.41
N ALA A 260 24.68 13.72 -7.03
CA ALA A 260 25.35 12.75 -7.90
C ALA A 260 24.45 12.42 -9.12
N ASP A 261 25.05 11.78 -10.14
CA ASP A 261 24.27 11.27 -11.26
C ASP A 261 23.20 10.28 -10.80
N ARG A 262 22.06 10.26 -11.48
CA ARG A 262 20.93 9.39 -11.10
C ARG A 262 21.20 7.90 -11.22
N THR A 263 22.32 7.50 -11.83
CA THR A 263 22.81 6.12 -11.85
C THR A 263 23.57 5.74 -10.59
N TRP A 264 23.95 6.71 -9.78
CA TRP A 264 24.68 6.51 -8.53
C TRP A 264 23.90 5.64 -7.55
N ASN A 265 24.62 4.78 -6.84
CA ASN A 265 24.06 3.94 -5.79
C ASN A 265 25.12 3.75 -4.71
N HIS A 266 24.71 3.73 -3.46
CA HIS A 266 25.62 3.45 -2.35
C HIS A 266 25.86 1.94 -2.12
N LEU A 267 25.11 1.08 -2.81
CA LEU A 267 25.17 -0.38 -2.66
C LEU A 267 26.29 -0.98 -3.50
N GLU A 268 26.92 -2.00 -2.97
CA GLU A 268 27.92 -2.79 -3.66
C GLU A 268 27.30 -3.92 -4.51
N PRO A 269 28.02 -4.47 -5.50
CA PRO A 269 27.53 -5.60 -6.27
C PRO A 269 27.23 -6.86 -5.43
N THR A 270 27.84 -6.95 -4.25
CA THR A 270 27.68 -8.07 -3.30
C THR A 270 26.52 -7.90 -2.33
N ASP A 271 25.93 -6.72 -2.28
CA ASP A 271 24.81 -6.40 -1.40
C ASP A 271 23.54 -7.15 -1.80
N PHE A 272 22.79 -7.56 -0.81
CA PHE A 272 21.53 -8.25 -1.04
C PHE A 272 20.55 -8.10 0.13
N SER A 273 19.26 -8.25 -0.22
CA SER A 273 18.18 -8.58 0.71
C SER A 273 17.38 -9.74 0.11
N LYS A 274 17.34 -10.87 0.81
CA LYS A 274 16.61 -12.08 0.43
C LYS A 274 15.41 -12.26 1.34
N LEU A 275 14.24 -12.15 0.76
CA LEU A 275 12.96 -12.29 1.43
C LEU A 275 12.30 -13.60 1.06
N ASN A 276 11.71 -14.28 2.05
CA ASN A 276 10.79 -15.39 1.85
C ASN A 276 9.59 -15.19 2.77
N GLY A 277 8.38 -15.28 2.22
CA GLY A 277 7.17 -15.16 2.99
C GLY A 277 6.10 -16.15 2.56
N THR A 278 5.27 -16.51 3.52
CA THR A 278 4.09 -17.35 3.32
C THR A 278 2.92 -16.71 4.05
N VAL A 279 1.79 -16.66 3.39
CA VAL A 279 0.53 -16.12 3.92
C VAL A 279 -0.54 -17.16 3.72
N ALA A 280 -1.30 -17.47 4.77
CA ALA A 280 -2.50 -18.28 4.70
C ALA A 280 -3.70 -17.46 5.19
N GLN A 281 -4.81 -17.53 4.45
CA GLN A 281 -6.07 -16.87 4.81
C GLN A 281 -7.21 -17.87 4.77
N ALA A 282 -8.20 -17.65 5.64
CA ALA A 282 -9.47 -18.33 5.60
C ALA A 282 -10.59 -17.32 5.90
N ARG A 283 -11.70 -17.44 5.15
CA ARG A 283 -12.90 -16.63 5.34
C ARG A 283 -14.12 -17.54 5.27
N LEU A 284 -14.91 -17.54 6.33
CA LEU A 284 -16.21 -18.21 6.41
C LEU A 284 -17.30 -17.14 6.37
N ASP A 285 -18.16 -17.20 5.37
CA ASP A 285 -19.36 -16.38 5.25
C ASP A 285 -20.58 -17.25 5.46
N HIS A 286 -21.49 -16.80 6.33
CA HIS A 286 -22.75 -17.51 6.60
C HIS A 286 -23.91 -16.52 6.64
N LYS A 287 -24.91 -16.76 5.82
CA LYS A 287 -26.17 -16.01 5.78
C LYS A 287 -27.25 -16.80 6.53
N ALA A 288 -27.43 -16.49 7.81
CA ALA A 288 -28.44 -17.20 8.63
C ALA A 288 -29.87 -16.85 8.23
N SER A 289 -30.09 -15.62 7.70
CA SER A 289 -31.35 -15.16 7.10
C SER A 289 -31.07 -13.92 6.23
N ASP A 290 -32.11 -13.38 5.58
CA ASP A 290 -31.99 -12.09 4.86
C ASP A 290 -31.66 -10.93 5.80
N ALA A 291 -31.95 -11.08 7.08
CA ALA A 291 -31.72 -10.07 8.11
C ALA A 291 -30.44 -10.28 8.93
N LEU A 292 -29.79 -11.47 8.84
CA LEU A 292 -28.66 -11.80 9.73
C LEU A 292 -27.58 -12.56 8.99
N SER A 293 -26.37 -12.04 9.01
CA SER A 293 -25.18 -12.67 8.44
C SER A 293 -23.98 -12.63 9.40
N PHE A 294 -23.09 -13.60 9.21
CA PHE A 294 -21.87 -13.79 9.99
C PHE A 294 -20.68 -13.89 9.06
N ASN A 295 -19.58 -13.27 9.44
CA ASN A 295 -18.29 -13.46 8.80
C ASN A 295 -17.24 -13.79 9.86
N LEU A 296 -16.43 -14.82 9.60
CA LEU A 296 -15.23 -15.12 10.38
C LEU A 296 -14.05 -15.18 9.43
N SER A 297 -13.10 -14.32 9.61
CA SER A 297 -11.92 -14.21 8.77
C SER A 297 -10.64 -14.36 9.57
N SER A 298 -9.65 -15.06 9.03
CA SER A 298 -8.34 -15.19 9.64
C SER A 298 -7.24 -15.05 8.61
N ARG A 299 -6.10 -14.53 9.05
CA ARG A 299 -4.88 -14.39 8.25
C ARG A 299 -3.69 -14.71 9.13
N TRP A 300 -2.88 -15.66 8.71
CA TRP A 300 -1.55 -15.93 9.25
C TRP A 300 -0.51 -15.58 8.22
N PHE A 301 0.62 -15.04 8.67
CA PHE A 301 1.78 -14.81 7.81
C PHE A 301 3.07 -15.09 8.56
N ARG A 302 4.08 -15.53 7.83
CA ARG A 302 5.46 -15.57 8.28
C ARG A 302 6.36 -15.02 7.19
N TYR A 303 7.26 -14.15 7.59
CA TYR A 303 8.18 -13.45 6.73
C TYR A 303 9.59 -13.57 7.31
N ARG A 304 10.53 -13.95 6.47
CA ARG A 304 11.94 -14.01 6.81
C ARG A 304 12.75 -13.21 5.84
N GLU A 305 13.65 -12.37 6.35
CA GLU A 305 14.54 -11.57 5.56
C GLU A 305 15.98 -11.75 6.07
N HIS A 306 16.90 -11.95 5.14
CA HIS A 306 18.33 -11.88 5.38
C HIS A 306 18.93 -10.83 4.45
N GLN A 307 19.55 -9.81 5.03
CA GLN A 307 20.16 -8.71 4.29
C GLN A 307 21.62 -8.55 4.72
N GLU A 308 22.44 -8.26 3.72
CA GLU A 308 23.82 -7.80 3.89
C GLU A 308 24.02 -6.65 2.91
N TYR A 309 24.30 -5.45 3.41
CA TYR A 309 24.37 -4.27 2.57
C TYR A 309 25.11 -3.11 3.22
N HIS A 310 25.55 -2.17 2.38
CA HIS A 310 26.20 -0.94 2.79
C HIS A 310 25.14 0.16 3.02
N GLU A 311 24.98 0.59 4.26
CA GLU A 311 24.09 1.69 4.66
C GLU A 311 24.85 3.02 4.54
N PRO A 312 24.31 4.05 3.85
CA PRO A 312 24.97 5.34 3.74
C PRO A 312 24.84 6.12 5.03
N ARG A 313 25.87 6.84 5.38
CA ARG A 313 25.90 7.86 6.42
C ARG A 313 25.75 9.24 5.79
N PRO A 314 25.50 10.29 6.59
CA PRO A 314 25.45 11.65 6.06
C PRO A 314 26.72 11.99 5.25
N VAL A 315 26.54 12.54 4.07
CA VAL A 315 27.62 12.97 3.18
C VAL A 315 28.54 13.97 3.87
N THR A 316 29.82 13.86 3.59
CA THR A 316 30.90 14.68 4.16
C THR A 316 31.70 15.35 3.06
N ASP A 317 32.37 16.45 3.42
CA ASP A 317 33.42 17.08 2.66
C ASP A 317 34.74 16.35 3.01
N SER A 318 35.36 15.67 2.03
CA SER A 318 36.51 14.81 2.29
C SER A 318 37.87 15.53 2.20
N ASP A 319 37.94 16.63 1.46
CA ASP A 319 39.15 17.39 1.22
C ASP A 319 39.17 18.80 1.85
N GLY A 320 38.03 19.24 2.44
CA GLY A 320 37.89 20.48 3.14
C GLY A 320 37.67 21.70 2.26
N ASP A 321 37.25 21.50 1.01
CA ASP A 321 36.99 22.58 0.05
C ASP A 321 35.59 23.22 0.22
N GLY A 322 34.77 22.70 1.14
CA GLY A 322 33.42 23.14 1.42
C GLY A 322 32.33 22.43 0.59
N ILE A 323 32.71 21.50 -0.29
CA ILE A 323 31.80 20.73 -1.13
C ILE A 323 31.60 19.32 -0.52
N LEU A 324 30.36 18.94 -0.33
CA LEU A 324 30.03 17.59 0.14
C LEU A 324 30.18 16.61 -1.04
N ASP A 325 31.15 15.71 -0.99
CA ASP A 325 31.59 14.89 -2.11
C ASP A 325 31.64 13.38 -1.81
N THR A 326 31.67 13.00 -0.54
CA THR A 326 31.95 11.63 -0.12
C THR A 326 30.89 11.10 0.85
N VAL A 327 30.40 9.89 0.58
CA VAL A 327 29.45 9.16 1.42
C VAL A 327 30.19 8.11 2.25
N PRO A 328 30.43 8.37 3.55
CA PRO A 328 30.85 7.32 4.47
C PRO A 328 29.77 6.24 4.56
N ARG A 329 30.18 4.99 4.72
CA ARG A 329 29.25 3.86 4.79
C ARG A 329 29.49 3.01 6.04
N GLU A 330 28.48 2.24 6.42
CA GLU A 330 28.60 1.16 7.36
C GLU A 330 28.04 -0.11 6.73
N TYR A 331 28.68 -1.23 7.00
CA TYR A 331 28.18 -2.53 6.57
C TYR A 331 27.18 -3.06 7.60
N ARG A 332 26.03 -3.53 7.14
CA ARG A 332 24.99 -4.13 7.97
C ARG A 332 24.71 -5.54 7.56
N SER A 333 24.70 -6.45 8.53
CA SER A 333 24.19 -7.81 8.39
C SER A 333 22.98 -7.93 9.31
N GLN A 334 21.79 -8.19 8.72
CA GLN A 334 20.53 -8.18 9.46
C GLN A 334 19.69 -9.41 9.10
N ARG A 335 19.05 -10.00 10.10
CA ARG A 335 18.07 -11.07 9.93
C ARG A 335 16.78 -10.70 10.64
N TYR A 336 15.70 -10.81 9.90
CA TYR A 336 14.33 -10.65 10.42
C TYR A 336 13.59 -11.97 10.34
N ASP A 337 12.87 -12.33 11.39
CA ASP A 337 11.84 -13.38 11.39
C ASP A 337 10.57 -12.76 11.99
N ILE A 338 9.55 -12.55 11.14
CA ILE A 338 8.31 -11.88 11.52
C ILE A 338 7.17 -12.85 11.28
N GLU A 339 6.36 -13.07 12.31
CA GLU A 339 5.17 -13.91 12.25
C GLU A 339 3.99 -13.19 12.86
N GLY A 340 2.82 -13.34 12.25
CA GLY A 340 1.61 -12.73 12.78
C GLY A 340 0.34 -13.47 12.44
N VAL A 341 -0.68 -13.23 13.25
CA VAL A 341 -2.04 -13.78 13.09
C VAL A 341 -3.03 -12.66 13.31
N THR A 342 -4.05 -12.62 12.47
CA THR A 342 -5.24 -11.79 12.66
C THR A 342 -6.48 -12.68 12.59
N VAL A 343 -7.41 -12.51 13.50
CA VAL A 343 -8.74 -13.12 13.46
C VAL A 343 -9.78 -12.01 13.64
N VAL A 344 -10.78 -12.00 12.78
CA VAL A 344 -11.88 -11.01 12.83
C VAL A 344 -13.20 -11.75 12.72
N GLY A 345 -14.09 -11.54 13.68
CA GLY A 345 -15.49 -12.00 13.63
C GLY A 345 -16.42 -10.79 13.50
N THR A 346 -17.38 -10.87 12.59
CA THR A 346 -18.37 -9.80 12.35
C THR A 346 -19.76 -10.40 12.22
N VAL A 347 -20.74 -9.76 12.83
CA VAL A 347 -22.17 -10.02 12.70
C VAL A 347 -22.81 -8.79 12.10
N THR A 348 -23.64 -8.97 11.06
CA THR A 348 -24.44 -7.89 10.49
C THR A 348 -25.92 -8.26 10.61
N ALA A 349 -26.70 -7.38 11.21
CA ALA A 349 -28.13 -7.53 11.39
C ALA A 349 -28.89 -6.33 10.79
N THR A 350 -29.93 -6.60 10.02
CA THR A 350 -30.80 -5.57 9.40
C THR A 350 -32.22 -5.75 9.90
N PHE A 351 -32.84 -4.67 10.40
CA PHE A 351 -34.23 -4.68 10.87
C PHE A 351 -34.83 -3.27 10.83
N ASP A 352 -36.14 -3.18 10.89
CA ASP A 352 -36.86 -1.91 10.85
C ASP A 352 -37.46 -1.57 12.24
N THR A 353 -37.37 -0.29 12.64
CA THR A 353 -38.11 0.27 13.78
C THR A 353 -38.94 1.44 13.29
N GLY A 354 -40.17 1.16 12.91
CA GLY A 354 -41.05 2.14 12.26
C GLY A 354 -40.46 2.58 10.90
N PRO A 355 -40.21 3.89 10.71
CA PRO A 355 -39.65 4.40 9.44
C PRO A 355 -38.12 4.24 9.34
N LEU A 356 -37.44 3.76 10.39
CA LEU A 356 -36.00 3.64 10.48
C LEU A 356 -35.60 2.22 10.08
N ARG A 357 -34.72 2.10 9.10
CA ARG A 357 -34.04 0.84 8.78
C ARG A 357 -32.66 0.85 9.39
N HIS A 358 -32.40 -0.10 10.26
CA HIS A 358 -31.13 -0.29 10.93
C HIS A 358 -30.30 -1.35 10.22
N THR A 359 -29.00 -1.10 10.04
CA THR A 359 -27.99 -2.07 9.69
C THR A 359 -26.91 -2.02 10.75
N ILE A 360 -27.03 -2.91 11.73
CA ILE A 360 -26.04 -3.04 12.82
C ILE A 360 -24.94 -3.96 12.37
N THR A 361 -23.69 -3.49 12.46
CA THR A 361 -22.50 -4.30 12.30
C THR A 361 -21.73 -4.30 13.61
N ALA A 362 -21.57 -5.47 14.23
CA ALA A 362 -20.83 -5.63 15.49
C ALA A 362 -19.81 -6.76 15.34
N GLY A 363 -18.71 -6.66 16.07
CA GLY A 363 -17.70 -7.70 15.98
C GLY A 363 -16.53 -7.48 16.93
N GLY A 364 -15.57 -8.38 16.78
CA GLY A 364 -14.31 -8.30 17.49
C GLY A 364 -13.16 -8.79 16.63
N ASP A 365 -11.98 -8.35 16.98
CA ASP A 365 -10.76 -8.81 16.34
C ASP A 365 -9.64 -9.06 17.35
N TRP A 366 -8.76 -9.94 16.96
CA TRP A 366 -7.52 -10.24 17.63
C TRP A 366 -6.38 -10.21 16.62
N TYR A 367 -5.31 -9.51 16.97
CA TYR A 367 -4.06 -9.45 16.24
C TYR A 367 -2.90 -9.76 17.16
N TRP A 368 -2.04 -10.65 16.69
CA TRP A 368 -0.75 -10.95 17.30
C TRP A 368 0.35 -10.86 16.27
N GLN A 369 1.48 -10.28 16.65
CA GLN A 369 2.69 -10.28 15.85
C GLN A 369 3.91 -10.42 16.73
N ARG A 370 4.89 -11.17 16.26
CA ARG A 370 6.25 -11.20 16.78
C ARG A 370 7.23 -10.83 15.67
N SER A 371 8.13 -9.90 15.94
CA SER A 371 9.19 -9.48 15.03
C SER A 371 10.53 -9.64 15.74
N GLN A 372 11.36 -10.55 15.26
CA GLN A 372 12.71 -10.76 15.76
C GLN A 372 13.71 -10.13 14.80
N LEU A 373 14.64 -9.35 15.35
CA LEU A 373 15.78 -8.78 14.65
C LEU A 373 17.06 -9.26 15.32
N ASP A 374 18.00 -9.73 14.50
CA ASP A 374 19.41 -9.94 14.86
C ASP A 374 20.25 -9.17 13.83
N SER A 375 20.97 -8.17 14.29
CA SER A 375 21.66 -7.19 13.44
C SER A 375 23.04 -6.89 13.99
N ILE A 376 23.98 -6.63 13.11
CA ILE A 376 25.27 -6.02 13.42
C ILE A 376 25.60 -4.97 12.38
N ALA A 377 26.09 -3.82 12.85
CA ALA A 377 26.60 -2.74 12.02
C ALA A 377 28.10 -2.55 12.27
N VAL A 378 28.90 -2.53 11.20
CA VAL A 378 30.37 -2.38 11.24
C VAL A 378 30.78 -1.18 10.41
N ARG A 379 31.72 -0.39 10.92
CA ARG A 379 32.30 0.78 10.22
C ARG A 379 33.77 0.61 9.87
N ALA A 380 34.50 -0.10 10.72
CA ALA A 380 35.92 -0.33 10.54
C ALA A 380 36.19 -1.16 9.28
N GLY A 381 37.07 -0.66 8.42
CA GLY A 381 37.38 -1.27 7.14
C GLY A 381 36.42 -1.06 5.99
N VAL A 382 35.26 -0.39 6.22
CA VAL A 382 34.29 -0.13 5.17
C VAL A 382 34.69 1.11 4.37
N SER A 383 34.84 0.97 3.04
CA SER A 383 35.19 2.09 2.16
C SER A 383 34.06 3.11 2.06
N SER A 384 34.44 4.38 2.04
CA SER A 384 33.55 5.48 1.62
C SER A 384 33.35 5.44 0.10
N LEU A 385 32.33 6.13 -0.40
CA LEU A 385 32.02 6.18 -1.82
C LEU A 385 31.93 7.64 -2.29
N SER A 386 32.63 7.99 -3.37
CA SER A 386 32.52 9.31 -3.99
C SER A 386 31.15 9.50 -4.64
N LEU A 387 30.62 10.70 -4.58
CA LEU A 387 29.41 11.09 -5.32
C LEU A 387 29.68 11.30 -6.81
N GLN A 388 30.89 11.73 -7.17
CA GLN A 388 31.25 12.11 -8.54
C GLN A 388 31.87 10.93 -9.31
N ASP A 389 32.76 10.18 -8.66
CA ASP A 389 33.47 9.05 -9.29
C ASP A 389 33.41 7.81 -8.36
N PRO A 390 32.26 7.13 -8.30
CA PRO A 390 32.06 6.00 -7.41
C PRO A 390 32.87 4.77 -7.86
N VAL A 391 33.76 4.26 -7.01
CA VAL A 391 34.50 3.03 -7.24
C VAL A 391 33.95 1.92 -6.34
N TYR A 392 33.36 0.92 -6.95
CA TYR A 392 32.77 -0.22 -6.26
C TYR A 392 33.77 -1.37 -6.07
N GLY A 393 33.50 -2.26 -5.09
CA GLY A 393 34.28 -3.47 -4.86
C GLY A 393 35.65 -3.25 -4.21
N GLN A 394 35.89 -2.07 -3.62
CA GLN A 394 37.15 -1.77 -2.95
C GLN A 394 37.32 -2.55 -1.64
N THR A 395 36.27 -2.83 -0.93
CA THR A 395 36.22 -3.62 0.29
C THR A 395 35.09 -4.63 0.24
N SER A 396 35.24 -5.73 0.94
CA SER A 396 34.32 -6.85 1.02
C SER A 396 34.06 -7.22 2.49
N ARG A 397 33.07 -8.06 2.72
CA ARG A 397 32.79 -8.60 4.06
C ARG A 397 34.01 -9.16 4.78
N ALA A 398 34.98 -9.72 4.04
CA ALA A 398 36.17 -10.30 4.61
C ALA A 398 37.17 -9.27 5.21
N ASP A 399 37.04 -8.01 4.75
CA ASP A 399 37.89 -6.89 5.17
C ASP A 399 37.35 -6.19 6.42
N TYR A 400 36.11 -6.52 6.87
CA TYR A 400 35.44 -5.81 7.95
C TYR A 400 35.72 -6.45 9.31
N ASP A 401 36.08 -5.61 10.28
CA ASP A 401 36.29 -6.06 11.65
C ASP A 401 34.96 -6.10 12.44
N PHE A 402 34.35 -7.28 12.45
CA PHE A 402 33.11 -7.51 13.18
C PHE A 402 33.22 -7.41 14.70
N SER A 403 34.46 -7.46 15.24
CA SER A 403 34.69 -7.29 16.69
C SER A 403 34.42 -5.86 17.16
N THR A 404 34.49 -4.88 16.23
CA THR A 404 34.18 -3.47 16.45
C THR A 404 32.73 -3.16 16.17
N GLY A 405 31.93 -4.13 15.72
CA GLY A 405 30.56 -3.97 15.31
C GLY A 405 29.64 -3.66 16.48
N THR A 406 28.57 -2.92 16.18
CA THR A 406 27.47 -2.65 17.14
C THR A 406 26.35 -3.66 16.91
N PRO A 407 26.19 -4.65 17.82
CA PRO A 407 25.07 -5.59 17.72
C PRO A 407 23.76 -4.93 18.16
N GLU A 408 22.69 -5.30 17.49
CA GLU A 408 21.31 -4.92 17.86
C GLU A 408 20.44 -6.16 17.84
N ARG A 409 19.68 -6.39 18.90
CA ARG A 409 18.70 -7.46 19.00
C ARG A 409 17.37 -6.91 19.48
N ALA A 410 16.32 -7.31 18.79
CA ALA A 410 14.95 -7.01 19.18
C ALA A 410 14.09 -8.27 19.10
N ASP A 411 13.10 -8.39 19.98
CA ASP A 411 12.04 -9.40 19.96
C ASP A 411 10.70 -8.69 20.26
N THR A 412 10.30 -7.84 19.33
CA THR A 412 9.09 -7.05 19.47
C THR A 412 7.86 -7.94 19.38
N ARG A 413 6.98 -7.85 20.36
CA ARG A 413 5.73 -8.59 20.44
C ARG A 413 4.59 -7.61 20.59
N SER A 414 3.56 -7.78 19.75
CA SER A 414 2.37 -6.96 19.75
C SER A 414 1.13 -7.82 19.92
N HIS A 415 0.27 -7.47 20.85
CA HIS A 415 -1.06 -8.04 21.02
C HIS A 415 -2.10 -6.92 20.94
N ARG A 416 -3.11 -7.12 20.14
CA ARG A 416 -4.23 -6.20 19.97
C ARG A 416 -5.53 -6.97 20.09
N TYR A 417 -6.47 -6.43 20.82
CA TYR A 417 -7.84 -6.92 20.93
C TYR A 417 -8.78 -5.76 20.69
N GLY A 418 -9.83 -5.97 19.96
CA GLY A 418 -10.81 -4.93 19.72
C GLY A 418 -12.22 -5.48 19.70
N VAL A 419 -13.15 -4.73 20.26
CA VAL A 419 -14.59 -4.97 20.10
C VAL A 419 -15.24 -3.71 19.58
N TYR A 420 -16.16 -3.85 18.63
CA TYR A 420 -16.81 -2.71 18.00
C TYR A 420 -18.29 -2.97 17.71
N ALA A 421 -19.03 -1.89 17.66
CA ALA A 421 -20.40 -1.88 17.14
C ALA A 421 -20.65 -0.60 16.39
N GLN A 422 -21.39 -0.70 15.28
CA GLN A 422 -21.81 0.40 14.44
C GLN A 422 -23.25 0.18 14.05
N ASP A 423 -24.05 1.25 14.03
CA ASP A 423 -25.37 1.28 13.41
C ASP A 423 -25.39 2.25 12.23
N GLN A 424 -25.90 1.81 11.11
CA GLN A 424 -26.32 2.63 10.01
C GLN A 424 -27.85 2.70 10.02
N ILE A 425 -28.39 3.90 10.09
CA ILE A 425 -29.82 4.17 10.15
C ILE A 425 -30.25 4.88 8.88
N ASP A 426 -31.08 4.21 8.07
CA ASP A 426 -31.65 4.79 6.86
C ASP A 426 -33.06 5.32 7.14
N ILE A 427 -33.31 6.59 6.80
CA ILE A 427 -34.61 7.22 6.90
C ILE A 427 -34.85 8.16 5.73
N GLY A 428 -35.73 7.77 4.81
CA GLY A 428 -36.07 8.54 3.64
C GLY A 428 -34.88 8.88 2.76
N ARG A 429 -34.39 10.12 2.80
CA ARG A 429 -33.20 10.60 2.05
C ARG A 429 -31.96 10.75 2.93
N PHE A 430 -32.03 10.36 4.17
CA PHE A 430 -30.93 10.49 5.12
C PHE A 430 -30.40 9.13 5.53
N ILE A 431 -29.08 9.05 5.70
CA ILE A 431 -28.37 7.93 6.30
C ILE A 431 -27.53 8.50 7.44
N PHE A 432 -27.68 7.95 8.62
CA PHE A 432 -26.88 8.28 9.80
C PHE A 432 -26.03 7.08 10.16
N VAL A 433 -24.77 7.31 10.45
CA VAL A 433 -23.82 6.26 10.88
C VAL A 433 -23.24 6.67 12.22
N GLY A 434 -23.29 5.77 13.18
CA GLY A 434 -22.66 5.93 14.49
C GLY A 434 -21.97 4.65 14.91
N GLY A 435 -20.74 4.72 15.43
CA GLY A 435 -20.03 3.55 15.85
C GLY A 435 -19.01 3.85 16.95
N VAL A 436 -18.76 2.85 17.78
CA VAL A 436 -17.80 2.88 18.88
C VAL A 436 -16.99 1.60 18.89
N ARG A 437 -15.72 1.72 19.29
CA ARG A 437 -14.80 0.62 19.45
C ARG A 437 -13.95 0.82 20.69
N GLU A 438 -13.72 -0.25 21.42
CA GLU A 438 -12.73 -0.32 22.48
C GLU A 438 -11.58 -1.23 22.05
N ASP A 439 -10.36 -0.73 22.16
CA ASP A 439 -9.13 -1.45 21.84
C ASP A 439 -8.29 -1.64 23.11
N TRP A 440 -7.73 -2.83 23.26
CA TRP A 440 -6.65 -3.14 24.21
C TRP A 440 -5.40 -3.46 23.42
N PHE A 441 -4.28 -2.92 23.86
CA PHE A 441 -2.97 -3.14 23.22
C PHE A 441 -1.91 -3.46 24.26
N ASP A 442 -0.92 -4.22 23.82
CA ASP A 442 0.19 -4.69 24.62
C ASP A 442 1.40 -4.93 23.73
N ASP A 443 2.37 -4.03 23.82
CA ASP A 443 3.61 -4.07 23.07
C ASP A 443 4.81 -4.23 24.00
N SER A 444 5.75 -5.09 23.64
CA SER A 444 6.96 -5.35 24.43
C SER A 444 8.16 -5.66 23.53
N ASP A 445 9.35 -5.38 24.02
CA ASP A 445 10.62 -5.79 23.44
C ASP A 445 11.55 -6.30 24.56
N PRO A 446 11.39 -7.58 24.97
CA PRO A 446 12.19 -8.14 26.06
C PRO A 446 13.65 -8.33 25.69
N ALA A 447 14.01 -8.51 24.39
CA ALA A 447 15.39 -8.67 23.97
C ALA A 447 16.20 -7.37 24.10
N ALA A 448 15.56 -6.24 23.86
CA ALA A 448 16.15 -4.92 24.05
C ALA A 448 15.97 -4.38 25.48
N GLY A 449 15.32 -5.13 26.38
CA GLY A 449 15.07 -4.71 27.77
C GLY A 449 14.19 -3.46 27.90
N GLN A 450 13.36 -3.19 26.91
CA GLN A 450 12.51 -2.00 26.88
C GLN A 450 11.27 -2.18 27.78
N PRO A 451 10.76 -1.10 28.37
CA PRO A 451 9.49 -1.12 29.09
C PRO A 451 8.34 -1.60 28.20
N ARG A 452 7.38 -2.26 28.83
CA ARG A 452 6.15 -2.68 28.15
C ARG A 452 5.23 -1.49 27.95
N GLU A 453 4.64 -1.35 26.77
CA GLU A 453 3.55 -0.43 26.51
C GLU A 453 2.23 -1.20 26.44
N ALA A 454 1.35 -0.98 27.42
CA ALA A 454 0.06 -1.60 27.45
C ALA A 454 -1.01 -0.60 27.86
N GLY A 455 -2.19 -0.72 27.26
CA GLY A 455 -3.27 0.21 27.54
C GLY A 455 -4.57 -0.14 26.85
N ARG A 456 -5.51 0.77 26.98
CA ARG A 456 -6.79 0.71 26.26
C ARG A 456 -7.14 2.07 25.66
N ARG A 457 -7.92 2.05 24.57
CA ARG A 457 -8.40 3.27 23.91
C ARG A 457 -9.78 3.04 23.31
N THR A 458 -10.67 3.99 23.58
CA THR A 458 -11.95 4.09 22.90
C THR A 458 -11.81 4.96 21.68
N SER A 459 -12.30 4.51 20.54
CA SER A 459 -12.43 5.28 19.31
C SER A 459 -13.87 5.27 18.84
N TRP A 460 -14.35 6.40 18.30
CA TRP A 460 -15.69 6.47 17.76
C TRP A 460 -15.71 7.21 16.44
N ARG A 461 -16.76 6.98 15.67
CA ARG A 461 -17.07 7.74 14.47
C ARG A 461 -18.55 8.05 14.40
N THR A 462 -18.87 9.14 13.74
CA THR A 462 -20.23 9.47 13.35
C THR A 462 -20.24 10.11 11.99
N GLY A 463 -21.35 9.98 11.28
CA GLY A 463 -21.53 10.60 9.99
C GLY A 463 -23.00 10.71 9.60
N ALA A 464 -23.29 11.64 8.72
CA ALA A 464 -24.59 11.81 8.12
C ALA A 464 -24.46 11.97 6.62
N ILE A 465 -25.36 11.37 5.88
CA ILE A 465 -25.48 11.50 4.43
C ILE A 465 -26.89 12.01 4.12
N TYR A 466 -26.98 13.00 3.24
CA TYR A 466 -28.22 13.45 2.63
C TYR A 466 -28.19 13.14 1.13
N LYS A 467 -29.18 12.40 0.64
CA LYS A 467 -29.35 12.03 -0.76
C LYS A 467 -30.43 12.91 -1.43
N PRO A 468 -30.07 14.08 -1.98
CA PRO A 468 -31.02 14.89 -2.73
C PRO A 468 -31.56 14.13 -3.94
N MET A 469 -30.76 13.25 -4.53
CA MET A 469 -31.10 12.30 -5.59
C MET A 469 -30.53 10.93 -5.23
N LYS A 470 -31.10 9.84 -5.76
CA LYS A 470 -30.68 8.44 -5.43
C LYS A 470 -29.19 8.19 -5.61
N ARG A 471 -28.55 8.85 -6.56
CA ARG A 471 -27.15 8.67 -6.93
C ARG A 471 -26.27 9.90 -6.61
N VAL A 472 -26.70 10.74 -5.67
CA VAL A 472 -25.92 11.87 -5.16
C VAL A 472 -25.97 11.87 -3.66
N SER A 473 -24.81 11.87 -3.01
CA SER A 473 -24.63 11.89 -1.56
C SER A 473 -23.87 13.13 -1.13
N LEU A 474 -24.49 13.96 -0.29
CA LEU A 474 -23.81 15.00 0.48
C LEU A 474 -23.55 14.43 1.87
N TYR A 475 -22.30 14.45 2.35
CA TYR A 475 -21.98 13.86 3.64
C TYR A 475 -21.13 14.77 4.51
N ALA A 476 -21.22 14.53 5.81
CA ALA A 476 -20.30 15.04 6.81
C ALA A 476 -20.01 13.95 7.83
N SER A 477 -18.77 13.91 8.33
CA SER A 477 -18.35 12.90 9.30
C SER A 477 -17.29 13.40 10.26
N TYR A 478 -17.22 12.72 11.39
CA TYR A 478 -16.17 12.79 12.38
C TYR A 478 -15.62 11.39 12.64
N SER A 479 -14.31 11.25 12.72
CA SER A 479 -13.64 9.97 12.98
C SER A 479 -12.37 10.15 13.81
N GLN A 480 -12.01 9.09 14.54
CA GLN A 480 -10.82 9.04 15.40
C GLN A 480 -9.94 7.84 15.06
N SER A 481 -8.65 7.97 15.36
CA SER A 481 -7.69 6.86 15.45
C SER A 481 -6.64 7.15 16.51
N PHE A 482 -5.87 6.12 16.83
CA PHE A 482 -4.73 6.23 17.72
C PHE A 482 -3.61 5.29 17.24
N GLU A 483 -2.39 5.58 17.70
CA GLU A 483 -1.22 4.73 17.49
C GLU A 483 -0.48 4.59 18.84
N PRO A 484 -0.30 3.37 19.37
CA PRO A 484 0.59 3.14 20.51
C PRO A 484 2.01 3.65 20.19
N GLN A 485 2.70 4.14 21.18
CA GLN A 485 4.12 4.50 21.06
C GLN A 485 4.97 3.21 20.97
N SER A 486 6.24 3.33 20.59
CA SER A 486 7.13 2.17 20.64
C SER A 486 7.53 1.82 22.09
N PRO A 487 7.82 0.55 22.43
CA PRO A 487 8.38 0.20 23.75
C PRO A 487 9.63 1.01 24.11
N SER A 488 10.49 1.32 23.12
CA SER A 488 11.67 2.16 23.34
C SER A 488 11.34 3.58 23.80
N SER A 489 10.24 4.15 23.34
CA SER A 489 9.79 5.47 23.76
C SER A 489 9.24 5.48 25.19
N GLN A 490 8.91 4.32 25.77
CA GLN A 490 8.42 4.22 27.14
C GLN A 490 9.53 4.24 28.19
N ASN A 491 10.79 4.18 27.74
CA ASN A 491 11.93 4.16 28.65
C ASN A 491 12.09 5.52 29.36
N PRO A 492 12.16 5.56 30.70
CA PRO A 492 12.41 6.79 31.46
C PRO A 492 13.71 7.49 31.07
N ALA A 493 14.73 6.76 30.60
CA ALA A 493 16.00 7.33 30.16
C ALA A 493 15.84 8.24 28.92
N VAL A 494 14.77 8.09 28.15
CA VAL A 494 14.46 8.96 27.01
C VAL A 494 13.29 9.91 27.29
N GLY A 495 12.87 10.06 28.56
CA GLY A 495 11.77 10.96 28.96
C GLY A 495 10.39 10.30 29.02
N GLY A 496 10.29 8.98 28.73
CA GLY A 496 9.02 8.23 28.82
C GLY A 496 8.49 8.07 30.26
N PRO A 497 7.28 7.52 30.41
CA PRO A 497 6.38 7.00 29.38
C PRO A 497 5.54 8.08 28.68
N PHE A 498 5.24 7.87 27.40
CA PHE A 498 4.39 8.75 26.61
C PHE A 498 3.04 8.10 26.30
N ALA A 499 1.97 8.91 26.29
CA ALA A 499 0.66 8.46 25.86
C ALA A 499 0.62 8.10 24.37
N PRO A 500 -0.26 7.19 23.94
CA PRO A 500 -0.48 6.91 22.52
C PRO A 500 -0.78 8.18 21.72
N VAL A 501 -0.28 8.26 20.49
CA VAL A 501 -0.63 9.30 19.54
C VAL A 501 -2.12 9.26 19.27
N ALA A 502 -2.80 10.39 19.35
CA ALA A 502 -4.23 10.51 19.09
C ALA A 502 -4.48 11.32 17.83
N SER A 503 -5.44 10.89 17.03
CA SER A 503 -5.81 11.59 15.81
C SER A 503 -7.31 11.70 15.67
N GLN A 504 -7.77 12.84 15.10
CA GLN A 504 -9.19 13.10 14.84
C GLN A 504 -9.35 13.84 13.51
N GLN A 505 -10.48 13.63 12.84
CA GLN A 505 -10.82 14.25 11.57
C GLN A 505 -12.26 14.72 11.57
N VAL A 506 -12.48 15.91 10.96
CA VAL A 506 -13.76 16.33 10.43
C VAL A 506 -13.63 16.33 8.91
N GLU A 507 -14.62 15.76 8.22
CA GLU A 507 -14.68 15.71 6.76
C GLU A 507 -16.09 16.01 6.29
N ALA A 508 -16.21 16.75 5.17
CA ALA A 508 -17.47 16.92 4.45
C ALA A 508 -17.20 16.76 2.95
N GLY A 509 -18.20 16.29 2.22
CA GLY A 509 -18.00 16.08 0.79
C GLY A 509 -19.30 15.79 0.03
N VAL A 510 -19.10 15.63 -1.28
CA VAL A 510 -20.14 15.22 -2.22
C VAL A 510 -19.62 14.09 -3.09
N LYS A 511 -20.44 13.09 -3.30
CA LYS A 511 -20.24 11.98 -4.23
C LYS A 511 -21.42 11.93 -5.17
N GLY A 512 -21.16 11.71 -6.44
CA GLY A 512 -22.23 11.65 -7.43
C GLY A 512 -22.01 10.56 -8.47
N GLU A 513 -23.11 10.05 -8.98
CA GLU A 513 -23.13 9.15 -10.12
C GLU A 513 -24.18 9.68 -11.10
N PHE A 514 -23.75 10.11 -12.28
CA PHE A 514 -24.57 10.72 -13.31
C PHE A 514 -24.49 9.94 -14.61
N LEU A 515 -25.42 10.20 -15.54
CA LEU A 515 -25.46 9.61 -16.88
C LEU A 515 -25.46 8.06 -16.84
N GLY A 516 -26.23 7.47 -15.90
CA GLY A 516 -26.28 6.02 -15.74
C GLY A 516 -24.97 5.40 -15.22
N GLY A 517 -24.13 6.20 -14.53
CA GLY A 517 -22.84 5.78 -13.98
C GLY A 517 -21.65 6.12 -14.87
N ALA A 518 -21.88 6.72 -16.03
CA ALA A 518 -20.78 7.13 -16.91
C ALA A 518 -19.94 8.28 -16.34
N LEU A 519 -20.44 9.02 -15.35
CA LEU A 519 -19.74 10.15 -14.73
C LEU A 519 -19.81 10.04 -13.21
N GLN A 520 -18.65 9.91 -12.55
CA GLN A 520 -18.54 9.76 -11.11
C GLN A 520 -17.57 10.78 -10.51
N PRO A 521 -18.02 12.01 -10.23
CA PRO A 521 -17.24 13.01 -9.49
C PRO A 521 -17.32 12.77 -7.99
N THR A 522 -16.25 13.04 -7.27
CA THR A 522 -16.22 13.22 -5.82
C THR A 522 -15.46 14.49 -5.45
N LEU A 523 -15.90 15.15 -4.39
CA LEU A 523 -15.21 16.29 -3.79
C LEU A 523 -15.28 16.13 -2.27
N ALA A 524 -14.15 16.29 -1.60
CA ALA A 524 -14.07 16.25 -0.14
C ALA A 524 -13.21 17.39 0.39
N VAL A 525 -13.59 17.93 1.54
CA VAL A 525 -12.80 18.85 2.34
C VAL A 525 -12.59 18.23 3.72
N TYR A 526 -11.38 18.37 4.27
CA TYR A 526 -11.04 17.73 5.54
C TYR A 526 -10.13 18.60 6.41
N ARG A 527 -10.17 18.31 7.71
CA ARG A 527 -9.19 18.73 8.70
C ARG A 527 -8.87 17.57 9.62
N ILE A 528 -7.59 17.18 9.65
CA ILE A 528 -7.03 16.15 10.54
C ILE A 528 -6.15 16.83 11.56
N VAL A 529 -6.26 16.44 12.83
CA VAL A 529 -5.41 16.89 13.92
C VAL A 529 -4.77 15.66 14.54
N ARG A 530 -3.44 15.65 14.66
CA ARG A 530 -2.65 14.58 15.27
C ARG A 530 -1.85 15.14 16.44
N ARG A 531 -1.96 14.52 17.63
CA ARG A 531 -1.32 14.94 18.89
C ARG A 531 -0.50 13.82 19.50
N GLY A 532 0.50 14.21 20.30
CA GLY A 532 1.31 13.25 21.06
C GLY A 532 2.39 12.56 20.23
N ILE A 533 2.78 13.11 19.09
CA ILE A 533 3.96 12.64 18.35
C ILE A 533 5.19 12.95 19.21
N VAL A 534 6.06 11.97 19.42
CA VAL A 534 7.34 12.17 20.13
C VAL A 534 8.50 12.24 19.14
N GLN A 535 9.49 13.06 19.46
CA GLN A 535 10.71 13.20 18.69
C GLN A 535 11.88 13.52 19.61
N ALA A 536 13.12 13.39 19.10
CA ALA A 536 14.31 13.84 19.83
C ALA A 536 14.20 15.34 20.14
N ASP A 537 14.47 15.68 21.39
CA ASP A 537 14.46 17.07 21.89
C ASP A 537 15.90 17.61 21.85
N PRO A 538 16.19 18.59 20.98
CA PRO A 538 17.54 19.13 20.85
C PRO A 538 18.02 19.93 22.07
N ASP A 539 17.08 20.39 22.91
CA ASP A 539 17.40 21.19 24.12
C ASP A 539 17.73 20.31 25.32
N LEU A 540 17.43 19.00 25.24
CA LEU A 540 17.74 18.06 26.31
C LEU A 540 19.05 17.31 25.99
N PRO A 541 20.03 17.27 26.92
CA PRO A 541 21.27 16.56 26.69
C PRO A 541 20.98 15.04 26.58
N PRO A 542 21.67 14.32 25.70
CA PRO A 542 21.54 12.86 25.63
C PRO A 542 21.85 12.21 26.97
N VAL A 543 21.06 11.22 27.36
CA VAL A 543 21.30 10.40 28.55
C VAL A 543 21.96 9.07 28.10
N ASN A 544 23.17 8.79 28.56
CA ASN A 544 23.97 7.62 28.14
C ASN A 544 24.12 7.52 26.60
N GLY A 545 24.23 8.66 25.91
CA GLY A 545 24.37 8.71 24.46
C GLY A 545 23.08 8.48 23.69
N VAL A 546 21.91 8.46 24.36
CA VAL A 546 20.57 8.34 23.75
C VAL A 546 19.86 9.68 23.87
N ASP A 547 19.36 10.19 22.75
CA ASP A 547 18.59 11.44 22.70
C ASP A 547 17.32 11.31 23.55
N GLN A 548 17.04 12.32 24.37
CA GLN A 548 15.78 12.42 25.08
C GLN A 548 14.67 12.82 24.11
N LEU A 549 13.44 12.32 24.36
CA LEU A 549 12.27 12.58 23.56
C LEU A 549 11.34 13.58 24.23
N SER A 550 10.74 14.43 23.44
CA SER A 550 9.64 15.30 23.88
C SER A 550 8.44 15.14 22.95
N PRO A 551 7.20 15.32 23.44
CA PRO A 551 6.05 15.38 22.55
C PRO A 551 6.16 16.59 21.62
N VAL A 552 6.09 16.36 20.30
CA VAL A 552 5.69 17.42 19.36
C VAL A 552 4.23 17.68 19.63
N GLY A 553 3.84 18.91 19.92
CA GLY A 553 2.52 19.24 20.40
C GLY A 553 1.40 18.77 19.45
N GLU A 554 1.28 19.40 18.30
CA GLU A 554 0.20 19.11 17.36
C GLU A 554 0.63 19.28 15.90
N VAL A 555 0.19 18.39 15.03
CA VAL A 555 0.25 18.54 13.58
C VAL A 555 -1.16 18.59 13.02
N THR A 556 -1.50 19.65 12.31
CA THR A 556 -2.78 19.80 11.60
C THR A 556 -2.56 19.65 10.10
N SER A 557 -3.35 18.79 9.46
CA SER A 557 -3.48 18.70 8.01
C SER A 557 -4.89 19.08 7.59
N LYS A 558 -5.01 19.98 6.62
CA LYS A 558 -6.28 20.40 6.02
C LYS A 558 -6.15 20.43 4.52
N GLY A 559 -7.22 20.08 3.82
CA GLY A 559 -7.13 20.01 2.38
C GLY A 559 -8.47 19.82 1.66
N VAL A 560 -8.32 19.79 0.34
CA VAL A 560 -9.42 19.55 -0.61
C VAL A 560 -8.97 18.45 -1.55
N GLU A 561 -9.83 17.48 -1.80
CA GLU A 561 -9.59 16.39 -2.74
C GLU A 561 -10.75 16.29 -3.73
N ALA A 562 -10.41 16.15 -5.01
CA ALA A 562 -11.38 15.91 -6.07
C ALA A 562 -10.96 14.68 -6.87
N THR A 563 -11.92 13.83 -7.21
CA THR A 563 -11.71 12.70 -8.13
C THR A 563 -12.80 12.64 -9.18
N LEU A 564 -12.45 12.12 -10.33
CA LEU A 564 -13.36 11.92 -11.44
C LEU A 564 -13.04 10.57 -12.10
N ALA A 565 -14.07 9.73 -12.28
CA ALA A 565 -14.05 8.64 -13.24
C ALA A 565 -15.16 8.90 -14.25
N ALA A 566 -14.84 8.87 -15.55
CA ALA A 566 -15.76 9.23 -16.60
C ALA A 566 -15.62 8.35 -17.84
N ASP A 567 -16.71 7.72 -18.28
CA ASP A 567 -16.87 7.14 -19.60
C ASP A 567 -17.39 8.26 -20.53
N ILE A 568 -16.48 9.03 -21.14
CA ILE A 568 -16.82 10.18 -22.00
C ILE A 568 -17.63 9.70 -23.21
N THR A 569 -17.22 8.57 -23.76
CA THR A 569 -17.97 7.81 -24.77
C THR A 569 -17.80 6.32 -24.47
N ARG A 570 -18.47 5.46 -25.26
CA ARG A 570 -18.28 4.00 -25.16
C ARG A 570 -16.83 3.55 -25.43
N ASP A 571 -16.02 4.40 -26.04
CA ASP A 571 -14.64 4.10 -26.43
C ASP A 571 -13.62 4.96 -25.69
N TRP A 572 -14.02 5.95 -24.92
CA TRP A 572 -13.14 6.90 -24.27
C TRP A 572 -13.43 7.00 -22.78
N VAL A 573 -12.46 6.59 -21.98
CA VAL A 573 -12.49 6.64 -20.52
C VAL A 573 -11.40 7.55 -19.99
N VAL A 574 -11.74 8.32 -18.97
CA VAL A 574 -10.83 9.24 -18.28
C VAL A 574 -10.96 9.05 -16.78
N THR A 575 -9.84 8.98 -16.06
CA THR A 575 -9.79 9.21 -14.63
C THR A 575 -8.91 10.41 -14.33
N ALA A 576 -9.35 11.25 -13.39
CA ALA A 576 -8.59 12.39 -12.94
C ALA A 576 -8.68 12.51 -11.43
N ASN A 577 -7.63 13.00 -10.80
CA ASN A 577 -7.63 13.34 -9.40
C ASN A 577 -6.81 14.61 -9.15
N TYR A 578 -7.18 15.32 -8.09
CA TYR A 578 -6.46 16.48 -7.59
C TYR A 578 -6.56 16.51 -6.08
N ALA A 579 -5.47 16.90 -5.42
CA ALA A 579 -5.44 17.18 -4.00
C ALA A 579 -4.66 18.46 -3.71
N TYR A 580 -5.25 19.29 -2.86
CA TYR A 580 -4.54 20.31 -2.10
C TYR A 580 -4.43 19.82 -0.65
N ASN A 581 -3.24 19.85 -0.08
CA ASN A 581 -2.94 19.40 1.27
C ASN A 581 -2.00 20.37 1.97
N ASP A 582 -2.43 20.98 3.08
CA ASP A 582 -1.61 21.86 3.92
C ASP A 582 -1.40 21.20 5.30
N ALA A 583 -0.32 20.42 5.42
CA ALA A 583 0.09 19.77 6.66
C ALA A 583 1.16 20.60 7.36
N ARG A 584 0.87 21.05 8.59
CA ARG A 584 1.76 21.92 9.36
C ARG A 584 1.83 21.50 10.83
N ILE A 585 2.96 21.80 11.43
CA ILE A 585 3.12 21.77 12.88
C ILE A 585 2.34 22.96 13.43
N THR A 586 1.33 22.73 14.27
CA THR A 586 0.47 23.76 14.84
C THR A 586 0.72 24.02 16.32
N ASP A 587 1.43 23.10 16.99
CA ASP A 587 1.94 23.24 18.33
C ASP A 587 3.23 22.40 18.46
N SER A 588 4.24 22.90 19.14
CA SER A 588 5.54 22.24 19.29
C SER A 588 6.17 22.61 20.64
N ALA A 589 7.03 21.73 21.15
CA ALA A 589 7.82 22.04 22.32
C ALA A 589 8.77 23.25 22.07
N PRO A 590 9.06 24.09 23.08
CA PRO A 590 10.08 25.13 22.98
C PRO A 590 11.43 24.54 22.53
N GLY A 591 12.15 25.22 21.64
CA GLY A 591 13.48 24.80 21.18
C GLY A 591 13.50 23.75 20.08
N ALA A 592 12.34 23.36 19.53
CA ALA A 592 12.29 22.42 18.41
C ALA A 592 13.17 22.86 17.23
N ALA A 593 13.81 21.91 16.56
CA ALA A 593 14.60 22.15 15.35
C ALA A 593 13.79 22.92 14.28
N ILE A 594 14.47 23.62 13.36
CA ILE A 594 13.82 24.50 12.37
C ILE A 594 12.73 23.77 11.56
N ASP A 595 12.94 22.50 11.24
CA ASP A 595 12.00 21.64 10.54
C ASP A 595 10.76 21.27 11.37
N ASN A 596 10.81 21.45 12.69
CA ASN A 596 9.73 21.20 13.65
C ASN A 596 9.11 22.48 14.25
N SER A 597 9.48 23.64 13.77
CA SER A 597 8.94 24.91 14.27
C SER A 597 7.45 25.06 13.95
N VAL A 598 6.71 25.71 14.88
CA VAL A 598 5.27 26.02 14.68
C VAL A 598 5.10 26.85 13.39
N GLY A 599 4.12 26.45 12.57
CA GLY A 599 3.88 26.99 11.24
C GLY A 599 4.70 26.32 10.14
N GLY A 600 5.73 25.55 10.48
CA GLY A 600 6.53 24.77 9.53
C GLY A 600 5.69 23.71 8.79
N ARG A 601 6.06 23.47 7.53
CA ARG A 601 5.41 22.42 6.71
C ARG A 601 5.91 21.05 7.14
N PHE A 602 4.99 20.10 7.15
CA PHE A 602 5.36 18.71 7.46
C PHE A 602 6.15 18.08 6.31
N PRO A 603 7.25 17.33 6.59
CA PRO A 603 8.12 16.77 5.56
C PRO A 603 7.40 15.71 4.70
N ASN A 604 7.85 15.57 3.45
CA ASN A 604 7.30 14.63 2.45
C ASN A 604 5.77 14.77 2.27
N ALA A 605 5.25 15.99 2.43
CA ALA A 605 3.84 16.34 2.31
C ALA A 605 3.67 17.42 1.21
N PRO A 606 3.60 17.04 -0.07
CA PRO A 606 3.40 17.98 -1.16
C PRO A 606 2.04 18.69 -1.03
N GLN A 607 2.01 20.00 -1.32
CA GLN A 607 0.77 20.77 -1.21
C GLN A 607 -0.21 20.50 -2.35
N HIS A 608 0.31 20.29 -3.55
CA HIS A 608 -0.52 20.05 -4.72
C HIS A 608 -0.10 18.75 -5.40
N GLN A 609 -1.07 17.95 -5.73
CA GLN A 609 -0.92 16.72 -6.50
C GLN A 609 -2.04 16.63 -7.51
N ALA A 610 -1.72 16.13 -8.70
CA ALA A 610 -2.72 15.82 -9.71
C ALA A 610 -2.33 14.56 -10.48
N GLY A 611 -3.30 13.76 -10.83
CA GLY A 611 -3.16 12.58 -11.67
C GLY A 611 -4.22 12.59 -12.77
N LEU A 612 -3.83 12.16 -13.95
CA LEU A 612 -4.71 12.00 -15.12
C LEU A 612 -4.37 10.69 -15.81
N TRP A 613 -5.40 9.94 -16.18
CA TRP A 613 -5.29 8.81 -17.08
C TRP A 613 -6.42 8.86 -18.09
N SER A 614 -6.11 8.71 -19.38
CA SER A 614 -7.06 8.73 -20.47
C SER A 614 -6.78 7.56 -21.39
N ARG A 615 -7.79 6.74 -21.72
CA ARG A 615 -7.70 5.61 -22.62
C ARG A 615 -8.80 5.71 -23.68
N TYR A 616 -8.37 5.61 -24.94
CA TYR A 616 -9.24 5.65 -26.10
C TYR A 616 -9.13 4.36 -26.91
N GLN A 617 -10.26 3.70 -27.19
CA GLN A 617 -10.36 2.51 -28.02
C GLN A 617 -10.53 2.89 -29.49
N VAL A 618 -9.59 2.51 -30.34
CA VAL A 618 -9.63 2.70 -31.78
C VAL A 618 -10.17 1.43 -32.43
N ARG A 619 -11.50 1.28 -32.49
CA ARG A 619 -12.18 0.05 -32.95
C ARG A 619 -11.70 -0.47 -34.28
N ARG A 620 -11.49 0.43 -35.27
CA ARG A 620 -11.05 0.04 -36.63
C ARG A 620 -9.68 -0.66 -36.67
N LEU A 621 -8.89 -0.46 -35.63
CA LEU A 621 -7.55 -1.01 -35.49
C LEU A 621 -7.48 -2.12 -34.44
N ASP A 622 -8.58 -2.46 -33.77
CA ASP A 622 -8.59 -3.31 -32.56
C ASP A 622 -7.47 -2.94 -31.59
N ALA A 623 -7.33 -1.64 -31.36
CA ALA A 623 -6.26 -1.10 -30.55
C ALA A 623 -6.77 -0.08 -29.55
N ALA A 624 -6.08 0.08 -28.42
CA ALA A 624 -6.32 1.14 -27.47
C ALA A 624 -5.06 1.99 -27.31
N ILE A 625 -5.24 3.30 -27.20
CA ILE A 625 -4.17 4.26 -26.90
C ILE A 625 -4.49 4.84 -25.52
N ALA A 626 -3.51 4.90 -24.63
CA ALA A 626 -3.66 5.55 -23.37
C ALA A 626 -2.52 6.52 -23.06
N LEU A 627 -2.87 7.60 -22.36
CA LEU A 627 -1.97 8.64 -21.89
C LEU A 627 -2.20 8.88 -20.42
N GLY A 628 -1.12 8.97 -19.65
CA GLY A 628 -1.11 9.29 -18.22
C GLY A 628 -0.28 10.52 -17.93
N GLY A 629 -0.65 11.25 -16.87
CA GLY A 629 0.13 12.36 -16.35
C GLY A 629 0.08 12.40 -14.84
N GLN A 630 1.17 12.79 -14.22
CA GLN A 630 1.26 13.02 -12.77
C GLN A 630 2.00 14.33 -12.51
N TYR A 631 1.42 15.16 -11.65
CA TYR A 631 2.04 16.37 -11.10
C TYR A 631 2.14 16.25 -9.59
N VAL A 632 3.31 16.60 -9.03
CA VAL A 632 3.55 16.74 -7.59
C VAL A 632 4.30 18.05 -7.38
N SER A 633 3.80 18.91 -6.49
CA SER A 633 4.47 20.17 -6.13
C SER A 633 5.74 19.92 -5.31
N SER A 634 6.55 20.96 -5.13
CA SER A 634 7.71 20.91 -4.24
C SER A 634 7.31 20.52 -2.81
N GLN A 635 8.18 19.79 -2.15
CA GLN A 635 8.01 19.31 -0.78
C GLN A 635 9.32 19.44 0.01
N LEU A 636 9.28 19.28 1.33
CA LEU A 636 10.46 19.35 2.18
C LEU A 636 10.98 17.94 2.49
N ALA A 637 12.29 17.76 2.48
CA ALA A 637 12.94 16.65 3.16
C ALA A 637 12.87 16.87 4.69
N ARG A 638 13.17 15.84 5.48
CA ARG A 638 13.21 15.98 6.96
C ARG A 638 14.21 17.01 7.46
N SER A 639 15.28 17.24 6.70
CA SER A 639 16.29 18.26 6.99
C SER A 639 15.86 19.69 6.64
N GLY A 640 14.63 19.91 6.19
CA GLY A 640 14.16 21.21 5.73
C GLY A 640 14.56 21.58 4.30
N THR A 641 15.44 20.81 3.64
CA THR A 641 15.83 21.02 2.23
C THR A 641 14.61 20.86 1.33
N ARG A 642 14.42 21.83 0.43
CA ARG A 642 13.31 21.83 -0.52
C ARG A 642 13.62 20.93 -1.72
N MET A 643 12.85 19.89 -1.89
CA MET A 643 12.84 19.06 -3.11
C MET A 643 11.98 19.71 -4.19
N HIS A 644 12.45 19.68 -5.44
CA HIS A 644 11.71 20.21 -6.58
C HIS A 644 10.43 19.43 -6.85
N GLY A 645 9.39 20.12 -7.33
CA GLY A 645 8.20 19.51 -7.89
C GLY A 645 8.48 18.88 -9.26
N PHE A 646 7.62 17.96 -9.67
CA PHE A 646 7.78 17.30 -10.95
C PHE A 646 6.45 17.08 -11.67
N THR A 647 6.56 16.98 -12.99
CA THR A 647 5.49 16.49 -13.88
C THR A 647 6.08 15.40 -14.76
N ILE A 648 5.42 14.25 -14.81
CA ILE A 648 5.80 13.12 -15.68
C ILE A 648 4.60 12.68 -16.50
N PHE A 649 4.89 12.10 -17.67
CA PHE A 649 3.89 11.59 -18.59
C PHE A 649 4.23 10.16 -19.00
N ASP A 650 3.19 9.35 -19.19
CA ASP A 650 3.26 7.97 -19.65
C ASP A 650 2.35 7.78 -20.85
N ALA A 651 2.66 6.80 -21.68
CA ALA A 651 1.79 6.38 -22.77
C ALA A 651 1.79 4.87 -22.93
N SER A 652 0.70 4.31 -23.44
CA SER A 652 0.65 2.92 -23.87
C SER A 652 -0.21 2.75 -25.12
N ILE A 653 0.13 1.73 -25.88
CA ILE A 653 -0.67 1.23 -27.00
C ILE A 653 -0.89 -0.25 -26.76
N THR A 654 -2.15 -0.67 -26.74
CA THR A 654 -2.55 -2.09 -26.66
C THR A 654 -3.20 -2.47 -27.98
N LYS A 655 -2.74 -3.55 -28.61
CA LYS A 655 -3.27 -4.09 -29.87
C LYS A 655 -3.70 -5.52 -29.66
N SER A 656 -4.94 -5.85 -30.03
CA SER A 656 -5.36 -7.26 -30.13
C SER A 656 -4.90 -7.86 -31.45
N LEU A 657 -4.28 -9.03 -31.34
CA LEU A 657 -3.83 -9.84 -32.49
C LEU A 657 -4.79 -11.00 -32.77
N GLY A 658 -5.94 -11.08 -32.07
CA GLY A 658 -6.90 -12.17 -32.14
C GLY A 658 -6.52 -13.36 -31.25
N PHE A 659 -5.27 -13.78 -31.23
CA PHE A 659 -4.78 -14.87 -30.37
C PHE A 659 -4.17 -14.36 -29.03
N ALA A 660 -3.78 -13.10 -28.97
CA ALA A 660 -3.23 -12.46 -27.79
C ALA A 660 -3.28 -10.92 -27.92
N ASP A 661 -3.22 -10.22 -26.81
CA ASP A 661 -3.05 -8.78 -26.75
C ASP A 661 -1.58 -8.43 -26.54
N VAL A 662 -1.10 -7.43 -27.30
CA VAL A 662 0.25 -6.86 -27.13
C VAL A 662 0.11 -5.44 -26.64
N MET A 663 0.71 -5.13 -25.50
CA MET A 663 0.81 -3.77 -24.97
C MET A 663 2.26 -3.29 -25.04
N VAL A 664 2.48 -2.14 -25.63
CA VAL A 664 3.73 -1.38 -25.55
C VAL A 664 3.49 -0.20 -24.64
N ARG A 665 4.29 -0.05 -23.59
CA ARG A 665 4.19 1.05 -22.63
C ARG A 665 5.50 1.79 -22.50
N VAL A 666 5.40 3.11 -22.38
CA VAL A 666 6.50 4.03 -22.07
C VAL A 666 6.12 4.80 -20.81
N GLU A 667 6.89 4.65 -19.75
CA GLU A 667 6.78 5.42 -18.50
C GLU A 667 7.81 6.55 -18.51
N ASN A 668 7.45 7.71 -17.94
CA ASN A 668 8.30 8.91 -17.92
C ASN A 668 8.87 9.24 -19.31
N ILE A 669 7.99 9.51 -20.27
CA ILE A 669 8.31 9.70 -21.70
C ILE A 669 9.49 10.67 -21.91
N PHE A 670 9.53 11.76 -21.14
CA PHE A 670 10.53 12.82 -21.28
C PHE A 670 11.80 12.57 -20.46
N ASP A 671 11.92 11.40 -19.83
CA ASP A 671 13.07 10.99 -18.99
C ASP A 671 13.43 12.03 -17.90
N LYS A 672 12.41 12.64 -17.30
CA LYS A 672 12.59 13.62 -16.23
C LYS A 672 13.28 12.98 -15.05
N ALA A 673 14.38 13.57 -14.60
CA ALA A 673 14.98 13.28 -13.29
C ALA A 673 14.16 13.97 -12.19
N TYR A 674 13.76 13.24 -11.15
CA TYR A 674 12.97 13.78 -10.06
C TYR A 674 13.11 12.95 -8.78
N ALA A 675 12.92 13.61 -7.63
CA ALA A 675 12.84 12.95 -6.33
C ALA A 675 11.38 12.73 -5.94
N THR A 676 11.03 11.51 -5.52
CA THR A 676 9.68 11.19 -5.04
C THR A 676 9.47 11.60 -3.59
N SER A 677 10.50 11.46 -2.76
CA SER A 677 10.55 11.79 -1.32
C SER A 677 12.00 11.78 -0.86
N ALA A 678 12.26 12.22 0.37
CA ALA A 678 13.58 12.10 0.98
C ALA A 678 13.48 11.54 2.40
N PHE A 679 14.43 10.68 2.73
CA PHE A 679 14.64 10.25 4.10
C PHE A 679 15.26 11.41 4.89
N ASP A 680 16.39 11.93 4.35
CA ASP A 680 17.18 13.04 4.85
C ASP A 680 17.98 13.56 3.65
N ALA A 681 18.11 14.87 3.47
CA ALA A 681 18.84 15.42 2.32
C ALA A 681 20.29 14.96 2.23
N ARG A 682 20.96 14.77 3.38
CA ARG A 682 22.37 14.34 3.43
C ARG A 682 22.55 12.81 3.30
N ARG A 683 21.49 12.00 3.53
CA ARG A 683 21.52 10.53 3.35
C ARG A 683 20.92 10.11 2.03
N GLY A 684 19.84 10.76 1.59
CA GLY A 684 19.32 10.54 0.26
C GLY A 684 17.85 10.87 0.05
N ALA A 685 17.57 11.23 -1.20
CA ALA A 685 16.25 11.37 -1.77
C ALA A 685 15.99 10.20 -2.75
N PHE A 686 14.79 9.65 -2.71
CA PHE A 686 14.41 8.52 -3.56
C PHE A 686 14.19 8.98 -4.99
N VAL A 687 14.98 8.41 -5.89
CA VAL A 687 14.94 8.75 -7.33
C VAL A 687 13.68 8.16 -7.95
N GLY A 688 12.94 8.98 -8.67
CA GLY A 688 11.83 8.53 -9.49
C GLY A 688 12.28 7.68 -10.67
N ARG A 689 11.36 6.88 -11.22
CA ARG A 689 11.68 5.99 -12.35
C ARG A 689 12.18 6.80 -13.56
N ALA A 690 13.27 6.33 -14.16
CA ALA A 690 13.74 6.79 -15.47
C ALA A 690 12.76 6.36 -16.56
N ARG A 691 12.96 6.84 -17.80
CA ARG A 691 12.17 6.39 -18.94
C ARG A 691 12.28 4.87 -19.10
N THR A 692 11.17 4.20 -18.85
CA THR A 692 11.05 2.75 -18.92
C THR A 692 10.16 2.39 -20.11
N VAL A 693 10.64 1.49 -20.95
CA VAL A 693 9.90 0.95 -22.09
C VAL A 693 9.76 -0.54 -21.92
N PHE A 694 8.55 -1.07 -22.02
CA PHE A 694 8.32 -2.50 -22.00
C PHE A 694 7.19 -2.93 -22.92
N VAL A 695 7.25 -4.19 -23.30
CA VAL A 695 6.24 -4.89 -24.08
C VAL A 695 5.65 -6.00 -23.22
N GLU A 696 4.34 -6.09 -23.16
CA GLU A 696 3.60 -7.18 -22.54
C GLU A 696 2.82 -7.93 -23.60
N LEU A 697 2.95 -9.25 -23.62
CA LEU A 697 2.09 -10.16 -24.36
C LEU A 697 1.15 -10.84 -23.36
N ARG A 698 -0.16 -10.81 -23.64
CA ARG A 698 -1.18 -11.38 -22.80
C ARG A 698 -2.16 -12.23 -23.61
N ARG A 699 -2.56 -13.38 -23.05
CA ARG A 699 -3.66 -14.19 -23.56
C ARG A 699 -4.57 -14.61 -22.40
N ASP A 700 -5.83 -14.33 -22.57
CA ASP A 700 -6.91 -14.78 -21.69
C ASP A 700 -7.71 -15.90 -22.39
N PHE A 701 -8.23 -16.89 -21.60
CA PHE A 701 -8.94 -18.08 -22.09
C PHE A 701 -10.27 -18.22 -21.39
#